data_03124f983c27c88e85c6001284c31309
#
_entry.id   03124f983c27c88e85c6001284c31309
#
_cell.length_a   1.000
_cell.length_b   1.000
_cell.length_c   1.000
_cell.angle_alpha   90.00
_cell.angle_beta   90.00
_cell.angle_gamma   90.00
#
_symmetry.space_group_name_H-M   'P 1'
#
loop_
_entity.id
_entity.type
_entity.pdbx_description
1 polymer ?
#
loop_
_entity_poly.entity_id
_entity_poly.type
_entity_poly.pdbx_seq_one_letter_code
_entity_poly.pdbx_strand_id
1 'polypeptide(L)'
;MTSFALARDAKLSTPATAIAWCPTMDVLVVACARGGGTLTAHRLSWQKIWTQTLDASLDAPTVVSFRPDGKVFAVGYASGAVTTHATEDGETLRTMGEADGFGRADGGATTSLLWREATVGATHADESKAAKFIAKTTVGSATTRGQHQRGSRERRGDGAASRLDAAAERARPISERFESNGRLDALFATNAAGAVAMHAFGMFRIGLWDTHDVVGGRLLPLTTSEDFSRVEAVATASGAAAFAHLDASYVSDHAREVYLASVHASHLMTTLESMRATLEDARGKFESGYREPFAKALSKFNDTLSLMFTSVDASMDPANELRKHLEITLVTGTFDEPLEHFFTTSLKMGQVKRLAKDIDAALSSIHETLVAAMSPLMDAVVLRLGSLLTLARMSYGDEGIGLREATIETAIALVEQFMYDLISTARAVTTRACQLRAFFVFIVRAQMISEGLPAHGTNLPAPRLDLVRDFMSFAFTKNGLVEPLDAALGRSETGVPTVDDVVDKLGRLMNFGQKRAPKSSFSLAQTMRAIEDVVSRVINAPAELIQSKCRWMVDAPIAEPAVASMFSNARTLEKRDCFRIDASRECVHIHRVVDGSRVRVATVSTPNEHVVDAQPYKKGQLVALLKPRDATSGQKARLVLLDDDVMTALPLDGSVVEVNSLELRQRALPSVEPLAPLAVSHKRGLGAVLVSSARVQLYDLEDDEEEEEEE
;
A
#
# COMPACT_ATOMS: atom_id res chain seq x y z
N MET A 1 -49.02 -0.07 -10.80
CA MET A 1 -47.57 -0.41 -10.93
C MET A 1 -46.85 0.36 -9.85
N THR A 2 -46.22 -0.32 -8.94
CA THR A 2 -45.42 0.31 -7.88
C THR A 2 -44.13 0.89 -8.46
N SER A 3 -43.84 2.15 -8.16
CA SER A 3 -42.72 2.91 -8.70
C SER A 3 -41.72 3.23 -7.61
N PHE A 4 -40.42 3.18 -7.91
CA PHE A 4 -39.38 3.55 -6.93
C PHE A 4 -39.37 5.05 -6.67
N ALA A 5 -39.18 5.45 -5.42
CA ALA A 5 -39.05 6.87 -5.07
C ALA A 5 -37.69 7.44 -5.55
N LEU A 6 -37.71 8.64 -6.13
CA LEU A 6 -36.47 9.38 -6.44
C LEU A 6 -35.93 10.03 -5.17
N ALA A 7 -34.90 9.45 -4.59
CA ALA A 7 -34.29 9.99 -3.37
C ALA A 7 -33.47 11.27 -3.65
N ARG A 8 -32.76 11.33 -4.76
CA ARG A 8 -31.90 12.48 -5.10
C ARG A 8 -31.55 12.57 -6.58
N ASP A 9 -31.41 13.79 -7.08
CA ASP A 9 -30.87 14.12 -8.40
C ASP A 9 -29.70 15.08 -8.24
N ALA A 10 -28.53 14.72 -8.77
CA ALA A 10 -27.31 15.45 -8.54
C ALA A 10 -26.43 15.57 -9.79
N LYS A 11 -25.83 16.76 -9.96
CA LYS A 11 -24.86 17.03 -11.03
C LYS A 11 -23.44 16.82 -10.54
N LEU A 12 -22.62 16.18 -11.36
CA LEU A 12 -21.18 16.02 -11.16
C LEU A 12 -20.44 17.17 -11.85
N SER A 13 -19.33 17.60 -11.24
CA SER A 13 -18.42 18.60 -11.85
C SER A 13 -17.59 18.02 -13.00
N THR A 14 -17.33 16.70 -12.94
CA THR A 14 -16.52 15.95 -13.92
C THR A 14 -17.23 14.67 -14.30
N PRO A 15 -17.04 14.16 -15.55
CA PRO A 15 -17.63 12.90 -15.97
C PRO A 15 -17.16 11.71 -15.14
N ALA A 16 -18.11 10.93 -14.62
CA ALA A 16 -17.82 9.71 -13.88
C ALA A 16 -17.48 8.54 -14.83
N THR A 17 -16.53 7.72 -14.42
CA THR A 17 -16.16 6.46 -15.08
C THR A 17 -16.63 5.23 -14.30
N ALA A 18 -16.66 5.33 -12.97
CA ALA A 18 -17.16 4.27 -12.10
C ALA A 18 -17.82 4.86 -10.84
N ILE A 19 -18.81 4.15 -10.31
CA ILE A 19 -19.50 4.48 -9.07
C ILE A 19 -19.66 3.21 -8.23
N ALA A 20 -19.56 3.35 -6.91
CA ALA A 20 -19.82 2.25 -5.99
C ALA A 20 -20.40 2.74 -4.66
N TRP A 21 -21.36 2.00 -4.10
CA TRP A 21 -21.90 2.24 -2.77
C TRP A 21 -21.08 1.52 -1.70
N CYS A 22 -20.85 2.21 -0.59
CA CYS A 22 -20.33 1.58 0.60
C CYS A 22 -21.38 0.59 1.17
N PRO A 23 -21.00 -0.68 1.48
CA PRO A 23 -21.96 -1.66 1.95
C PRO A 23 -22.47 -1.40 3.37
N THR A 24 -21.79 -0.59 4.16
CA THR A 24 -22.12 -0.38 5.59
C THR A 24 -22.46 1.07 5.94
N MET A 25 -21.95 2.04 5.19
CA MET A 25 -22.09 3.46 5.45
C MET A 25 -22.88 4.15 4.33
N ASP A 26 -23.44 5.31 4.65
CA ASP A 26 -24.11 6.19 3.69
C ASP A 26 -23.07 6.99 2.86
N VAL A 27 -22.30 6.28 2.06
CA VAL A 27 -21.22 6.82 1.24
C VAL A 27 -21.25 6.24 -0.15
N LEU A 28 -21.37 7.10 -1.16
CA LEU A 28 -21.18 6.79 -2.58
C LEU A 28 -19.81 7.31 -3.01
N VAL A 29 -18.95 6.45 -3.52
CA VAL A 29 -17.70 6.85 -4.17
C VAL A 29 -17.91 6.96 -5.66
N VAL A 30 -17.49 8.10 -6.23
CA VAL A 30 -17.52 8.41 -7.65
C VAL A 30 -16.10 8.59 -8.15
N ALA A 31 -15.72 7.83 -9.16
CA ALA A 31 -14.42 7.93 -9.84
C ALA A 31 -14.59 8.67 -11.17
N CYS A 32 -13.71 9.61 -11.46
CA CYS A 32 -13.72 10.46 -12.65
C CYS A 32 -12.35 10.43 -13.33
N ALA A 33 -12.33 10.36 -14.68
CA ALA A 33 -11.07 10.23 -15.46
C ALA A 33 -10.42 11.59 -15.82
N ARG A 34 -11.13 12.71 -15.70
CA ARG A 34 -10.65 14.00 -16.20
C ARG A 34 -9.59 14.62 -15.28
N GLY A 35 -8.49 15.15 -15.84
CA GLY A 35 -7.47 15.88 -15.09
C GLY A 35 -6.53 14.99 -14.26
N GLY A 36 -6.19 13.80 -14.72
CA GLY A 36 -5.34 12.84 -14.02
C GLY A 36 -6.11 11.87 -13.11
N GLY A 37 -7.45 11.95 -13.10
CA GLY A 37 -8.32 11.13 -12.26
C GLY A 37 -8.59 11.75 -10.89
N THR A 38 -9.85 11.69 -10.48
CA THR A 38 -10.28 12.13 -9.14
C THR A 38 -11.28 11.15 -8.54
N LEU A 39 -11.19 10.93 -7.25
CA LEU A 39 -12.19 10.24 -6.46
C LEU A 39 -12.93 11.25 -5.60
N THR A 40 -14.23 11.12 -5.52
CA THR A 40 -15.06 11.92 -4.62
C THR A 40 -16.01 11.03 -3.85
N ALA A 41 -16.15 11.30 -2.55
CA ALA A 41 -17.14 10.61 -1.72
C ALA A 41 -18.29 11.57 -1.39
N HIS A 42 -19.50 11.04 -1.52
CA HIS A 42 -20.74 11.77 -1.29
C HIS A 42 -21.66 11.01 -0.33
N ARG A 43 -22.36 11.74 0.54
CA ARG A 43 -23.47 11.18 1.32
C ARG A 43 -24.74 11.10 0.48
N LEU A 44 -25.78 10.42 0.98
CA LEU A 44 -27.11 10.38 0.36
C LEU A 44 -27.68 11.81 0.16
N SER A 45 -27.44 12.71 1.12
CA SER A 45 -27.79 14.14 1.00
C SER A 45 -27.03 14.89 -0.10
N TRP A 46 -26.14 14.21 -0.82
CA TRP A 46 -25.18 14.74 -1.79
C TRP A 46 -24.13 15.69 -1.19
N GLN A 47 -23.98 15.69 0.12
CA GLN A 47 -22.87 16.39 0.76
C GLN A 47 -21.57 15.68 0.40
N LYS A 48 -20.64 16.43 -0.18
CA LYS A 48 -19.30 15.92 -0.48
C LYS A 48 -18.51 15.78 0.83
N ILE A 49 -17.98 14.60 1.08
CA ILE A 49 -17.18 14.28 2.27
C ILE A 49 -15.73 14.68 2.01
N TRP A 50 -15.15 14.15 0.92
CA TRP A 50 -13.76 14.42 0.53
C TRP A 50 -13.59 14.34 -0.99
N THR A 51 -12.44 14.85 -1.46
CA THR A 51 -11.97 14.72 -2.85
C THR A 51 -10.50 14.37 -2.83
N GLN A 52 -10.14 13.29 -3.51
CA GLN A 52 -8.76 12.83 -3.66
C GLN A 52 -8.36 12.91 -5.13
N THR A 53 -7.22 13.53 -5.40
CA THR A 53 -6.58 13.50 -6.73
C THR A 53 -5.75 12.23 -6.85
N LEU A 54 -5.94 11.50 -7.94
CA LEU A 54 -5.20 10.28 -8.22
C LEU A 54 -3.85 10.58 -8.86
N ASP A 55 -2.91 9.64 -8.75
CA ASP A 55 -1.63 9.74 -9.42
C ASP A 55 -1.83 9.60 -10.94
N ALA A 56 -1.34 10.58 -11.69
CA ALA A 56 -1.47 10.60 -13.16
C ALA A 56 -0.75 9.43 -13.86
N SER A 57 0.20 8.77 -13.19
CA SER A 57 0.89 7.59 -13.72
C SER A 57 0.00 6.34 -13.78
N LEU A 58 -1.13 6.33 -13.08
CA LEU A 58 -2.05 5.19 -12.99
C LEU A 58 -3.12 5.16 -14.09
N ASP A 59 -3.19 6.18 -14.93
CA ASP A 59 -4.24 6.38 -15.95
C ASP A 59 -5.66 6.53 -15.37
N ALA A 60 -6.67 6.34 -16.23
CA ALA A 60 -8.07 6.52 -15.83
C ALA A 60 -8.57 5.39 -14.92
N PRO A 61 -9.32 5.70 -13.84
CA PRO A 61 -10.00 4.69 -13.03
C PRO A 61 -11.10 4.00 -13.85
N THR A 62 -11.19 2.67 -13.77
CA THR A 62 -12.12 1.82 -14.54
C THR A 62 -13.20 1.20 -13.67
N VAL A 63 -12.87 0.80 -12.44
CA VAL A 63 -13.77 0.06 -11.56
C VAL A 63 -13.48 0.38 -10.09
N VAL A 64 -14.50 0.36 -9.25
CA VAL A 64 -14.41 0.56 -7.80
C VAL A 64 -15.13 -0.58 -7.09
N SER A 65 -14.54 -1.12 -6.04
CA SER A 65 -15.14 -2.16 -5.19
C SER A 65 -14.82 -1.93 -3.72
N PHE A 66 -15.83 -1.99 -2.87
CA PHE A 66 -15.66 -1.87 -1.42
C PHE A 66 -15.32 -3.19 -0.76
N ARG A 67 -14.52 -3.13 0.29
CA ARG A 67 -14.39 -4.21 1.26
C ARG A 67 -15.73 -4.40 1.97
N PRO A 68 -16.12 -5.63 2.36
CA PRO A 68 -17.43 -5.90 2.95
C PRO A 68 -17.76 -5.12 4.23
N ASP A 69 -16.75 -4.69 4.99
CA ASP A 69 -16.91 -3.82 6.16
C ASP A 69 -17.11 -2.33 5.81
N GLY A 70 -16.90 -1.96 4.55
CA GLY A 70 -17.05 -0.59 4.05
C GLY A 70 -15.95 0.39 4.44
N LYS A 71 -14.94 -0.03 5.20
CA LYS A 71 -13.87 0.86 5.70
C LYS A 71 -12.77 1.12 4.68
N VAL A 72 -12.63 0.22 3.71
CA VAL A 72 -11.63 0.30 2.63
C VAL A 72 -12.33 0.03 1.31
N PHE A 73 -11.86 0.64 0.24
CA PHE A 73 -12.27 0.32 -1.13
C PHE A 73 -11.06 0.21 -2.05
N ALA A 74 -11.21 -0.55 -3.12
CA ALA A 74 -10.21 -0.72 -4.16
C ALA A 74 -10.65 -0.01 -5.44
N VAL A 75 -9.69 0.54 -6.17
CA VAL A 75 -9.87 1.19 -7.48
C VAL A 75 -8.97 0.51 -8.48
N GLY A 76 -9.53 0.06 -9.59
CA GLY A 76 -8.79 -0.46 -10.73
C GLY A 76 -8.60 0.60 -11.81
N TYR A 77 -7.50 0.51 -12.54
CA TYR A 77 -7.09 1.51 -13.53
C TYR A 77 -6.93 0.94 -14.94
N ALA A 78 -6.92 1.83 -15.91
CA ALA A 78 -6.65 1.48 -17.32
C ALA A 78 -5.22 0.97 -17.53
N SER A 79 -4.26 1.34 -16.68
CA SER A 79 -2.90 0.78 -16.64
C SER A 79 -2.83 -0.67 -16.14
N GLY A 80 -3.93 -1.22 -15.63
CA GLY A 80 -3.96 -2.53 -14.98
C GLY A 80 -3.59 -2.50 -13.49
N ALA A 81 -3.13 -1.37 -12.97
CA ALA A 81 -2.86 -1.20 -11.56
C ALA A 81 -4.14 -1.23 -10.71
N VAL A 82 -3.99 -1.52 -9.43
CA VAL A 82 -5.07 -1.47 -8.44
C VAL A 82 -4.57 -0.71 -7.22
N THR A 83 -5.36 0.23 -6.71
CA THR A 83 -5.07 0.92 -5.45
C THR A 83 -6.12 0.62 -4.40
N THR A 84 -5.73 0.62 -3.14
CA THR A 84 -6.65 0.56 -2.01
C THR A 84 -6.67 1.89 -1.27
N HIS A 85 -7.85 2.30 -0.84
CA HIS A 85 -8.08 3.59 -0.20
C HIS A 85 -8.92 3.44 1.07
N ALA A 86 -8.65 4.30 2.07
CA ALA A 86 -9.51 4.43 3.23
C ALA A 86 -10.81 5.16 2.86
N THR A 87 -11.96 4.67 3.34
CA THR A 87 -13.26 5.28 3.02
C THR A 87 -13.46 6.61 3.73
N GLU A 88 -12.83 6.82 4.88
CA GLU A 88 -13.02 7.98 5.73
C GLU A 88 -12.49 9.28 5.11
N ASP A 89 -11.31 9.24 4.52
CA ASP A 89 -10.59 10.41 3.98
C ASP A 89 -10.12 10.26 2.53
N GLY A 90 -10.28 9.06 1.94
CA GLY A 90 -9.82 8.74 0.58
C GLY A 90 -8.30 8.53 0.48
N GLU A 91 -7.56 8.49 1.61
CA GLU A 91 -6.12 8.28 1.60
C GLU A 91 -5.75 6.97 0.88
N THR A 92 -4.75 7.01 0.00
CA THR A 92 -4.21 5.83 -0.66
C THR A 92 -3.42 5.00 0.36
N LEU A 93 -3.89 3.79 0.63
CA LEU A 93 -3.26 2.86 1.58
C LEU A 93 -2.16 2.04 0.92
N ARG A 94 -2.40 1.59 -0.32
CA ARG A 94 -1.46 0.79 -1.09
C ARG A 94 -1.72 0.93 -2.59
N THR A 95 -0.65 0.87 -3.36
CA THR A 95 -0.68 0.71 -4.82
C THR A 95 -0.12 -0.66 -5.17
N MET A 96 -0.90 -1.47 -5.88
CA MET A 96 -0.50 -2.77 -6.42
C MET A 96 -0.26 -2.60 -7.90
N GLY A 97 0.94 -2.94 -8.35
CA GLY A 97 1.37 -2.77 -9.72
C GLY A 97 2.07 -4.03 -10.24
N GLU A 98 3.03 -3.85 -11.14
CA GLU A 98 3.76 -4.92 -11.81
C GLU A 98 4.44 -5.90 -10.83
N ALA A 99 4.96 -5.41 -9.72
CA ALA A 99 5.58 -6.22 -8.67
C ALA A 99 4.58 -7.18 -7.99
N ASP A 100 3.30 -6.83 -7.94
CA ASP A 100 2.22 -7.65 -7.39
C ASP A 100 1.55 -8.54 -8.45
N GLY A 101 2.03 -8.50 -9.69
CA GLY A 101 1.48 -9.23 -10.83
C GLY A 101 0.37 -8.47 -11.57
N PHE A 102 0.15 -7.19 -11.24
CA PHE A 102 -0.75 -6.29 -11.94
C PHE A 102 0.04 -5.33 -12.84
N GLY A 103 -0.60 -4.83 -13.90
CA GLY A 103 0.04 -3.80 -14.73
C GLY A 103 1.19 -4.30 -15.61
N ARG A 104 1.18 -5.57 -16.04
CA ARG A 104 2.10 -6.03 -17.09
C ARG A 104 1.97 -5.14 -18.32
N ALA A 105 3.08 -4.85 -18.99
CA ALA A 105 3.11 -4.03 -20.20
C ALA A 105 2.09 -4.50 -21.27
N ASP A 106 1.74 -5.79 -21.26
CA ASP A 106 0.75 -6.42 -22.15
C ASP A 106 -0.59 -6.70 -21.45
N GLY A 107 -0.75 -6.38 -20.15
CA GLY A 107 -1.84 -6.88 -19.31
C GLY A 107 -3.19 -6.18 -19.46
N GLY A 108 -3.20 -5.01 -20.06
CA GLY A 108 -4.44 -4.24 -20.26
C GLY A 108 -5.13 -3.78 -18.96
N ALA A 109 -6.19 -3.01 -19.16
CA ALA A 109 -6.95 -2.38 -18.07
C ALA A 109 -7.53 -3.40 -17.08
N THR A 110 -7.61 -3.00 -15.80
CA THR A 110 -8.40 -3.73 -14.79
C THR A 110 -9.88 -3.69 -15.19
N THR A 111 -10.48 -4.85 -15.37
CA THR A 111 -11.86 -4.98 -15.88
C THR A 111 -12.87 -5.24 -14.79
N SER A 112 -12.48 -5.91 -13.70
CA SER A 112 -13.37 -6.23 -12.60
C SER A 112 -12.61 -6.28 -11.27
N LEU A 113 -13.27 -5.83 -10.20
CA LEU A 113 -12.85 -5.98 -8.82
C LEU A 113 -13.98 -6.61 -8.02
N LEU A 114 -13.65 -7.62 -7.22
CA LEU A 114 -14.57 -8.25 -6.30
C LEU A 114 -13.88 -8.36 -4.94
N TRP A 115 -14.44 -7.75 -3.90
CA TRP A 115 -13.96 -7.90 -2.53
C TRP A 115 -14.97 -8.68 -1.72
N ARG A 116 -14.57 -9.80 -1.13
CA ARG A 116 -15.43 -10.70 -0.35
C ARG A 116 -14.76 -11.11 0.94
N GLU A 117 -15.58 -11.44 1.94
CA GLU A 117 -15.18 -12.04 3.21
C GLU A 117 -15.68 -13.49 3.24
N ALA A 118 -14.85 -14.43 3.67
CA ALA A 118 -15.24 -15.81 3.83
C ALA A 118 -16.27 -15.92 4.98
N THR A 119 -17.41 -16.52 4.69
CA THR A 119 -18.50 -16.70 5.70
C THR A 119 -18.37 -18.01 6.43
N VAL A 120 -17.72 -19.00 5.84
CA VAL A 120 -17.50 -20.34 6.39
C VAL A 120 -16.03 -20.50 6.73
N GLY A 121 -15.74 -20.89 7.93
CA GLY A 121 -14.37 -21.07 8.40
C GLY A 121 -14.25 -20.54 9.82
N ALA A 122 -13.98 -21.45 10.74
CA ALA A 122 -14.03 -21.26 12.17
C ALA A 122 -13.59 -19.88 12.66
N THR A 123 -14.31 -19.42 13.54
CA THR A 123 -14.02 -18.55 14.68
C THR A 123 -12.53 -18.46 15.05
N HIS A 124 -11.73 -17.78 14.19
CA HIS A 124 -10.38 -17.34 14.56
C HIS A 124 -10.42 -16.07 15.43
N ALA A 125 -11.61 -15.76 15.98
CA ALA A 125 -11.81 -14.58 16.82
C ALA A 125 -10.89 -14.57 18.05
N ASP A 126 -10.57 -15.74 18.61
CA ASP A 126 -9.69 -15.82 19.78
C ASP A 126 -8.21 -15.67 19.39
N GLU A 127 -7.81 -16.15 18.21
CA GLU A 127 -6.45 -15.95 17.70
C GLU A 127 -6.23 -14.52 17.21
N SER A 128 -7.25 -13.91 16.61
CA SER A 128 -7.26 -12.47 16.29
C SER A 128 -7.12 -11.63 17.57
N LYS A 129 -7.74 -12.02 18.69
CA LYS A 129 -7.55 -11.34 19.98
C LYS A 129 -6.15 -11.52 20.52
N ALA A 130 -5.54 -12.70 20.40
CA ALA A 130 -4.16 -12.94 20.80
C ALA A 130 -3.18 -12.15 19.93
N ALA A 131 -3.37 -12.11 18.62
CA ALA A 131 -2.59 -11.29 17.70
C ALA A 131 -2.74 -9.79 18.00
N LYS A 132 -3.97 -9.32 18.28
CA LYS A 132 -4.25 -7.94 18.71
C LYS A 132 -3.63 -7.62 20.08
N PHE A 133 -3.60 -8.58 21.01
CA PHE A 133 -2.95 -8.41 22.31
C PHE A 133 -1.43 -8.25 22.15
N ILE A 134 -0.81 -9.08 21.31
CA ILE A 134 0.61 -9.01 20.99
C ILE A 134 0.94 -7.69 20.27
N ALA A 135 0.12 -7.25 19.33
CA ALA A 135 0.27 -5.98 18.64
C ALA A 135 0.14 -4.78 19.60
N LYS A 136 -0.87 -4.80 20.49
CA LYS A 136 -1.02 -3.76 21.52
C LYS A 136 0.16 -3.69 22.49
N THR A 137 0.74 -4.82 22.87
CA THR A 137 1.91 -4.84 23.76
C THR A 137 3.18 -4.30 23.10
N THR A 138 3.38 -4.55 21.80
CA THR A 138 4.56 -4.05 21.07
C THR A 138 4.46 -2.55 20.76
N VAL A 139 3.33 -2.06 20.32
CA VAL A 139 3.12 -0.62 20.01
C VAL A 139 2.91 0.20 21.28
N GLY A 140 2.21 -0.35 22.29
CA GLY A 140 1.95 0.33 23.56
C GLY A 140 3.20 0.55 24.41
N SER A 141 4.24 -0.30 24.29
CA SER A 141 5.50 -0.10 25.06
C SER A 141 6.34 1.05 24.50
N ALA A 142 6.23 1.37 23.23
CA ALA A 142 6.95 2.49 22.62
C ALA A 142 6.30 3.85 22.97
N THR A 143 4.96 3.90 23.01
CA THR A 143 4.22 5.12 23.34
C THR A 143 4.17 5.41 24.84
N THR A 144 4.08 4.37 25.70
CA THR A 144 4.03 4.55 27.18
C THR A 144 5.37 4.93 27.80
N ARG A 145 6.52 4.53 27.24
CA ARG A 145 7.83 5.01 27.73
C ARG A 145 8.03 6.51 27.49
N GLY A 146 7.43 7.08 26.45
CA GLY A 146 7.44 8.53 26.21
C GLY A 146 6.52 9.33 27.15
N GLN A 147 5.46 8.73 27.68
CA GLN A 147 4.50 9.41 28.55
C GLN A 147 4.94 9.45 30.04
N HIS A 148 5.69 8.46 30.52
CA HIS A 148 6.11 8.45 31.94
C HIS A 148 7.24 9.44 32.29
N GLN A 149 7.96 10.01 31.30
CA GLN A 149 8.96 11.06 31.58
C GLN A 149 8.47 12.50 31.38
N ARG A 150 7.20 12.71 30.99
CA ARG A 150 6.61 14.05 30.76
C ARG A 150 5.62 14.51 31.84
N GLY A 151 5.71 14.03 33.06
CA GLY A 151 4.93 14.51 34.17
C GLY A 151 5.54 15.79 34.77
N SER A 152 5.66 16.88 34.05
CA SER A 152 5.71 18.27 34.57
C SER A 152 6.17 19.26 33.48
N ARG A 153 5.34 19.56 32.52
CA ARG A 153 5.31 20.83 31.74
C ARG A 153 4.12 20.84 30.82
N GLU A 154 2.95 21.07 31.40
CA GLU A 154 1.76 21.40 30.65
C GLU A 154 1.86 22.82 30.07
N ARG A 155 1.29 22.93 28.86
CA ARG A 155 0.89 24.11 28.10
C ARG A 155 1.90 24.64 27.09
N ARG A 156 1.90 24.02 25.90
CA ARG A 156 1.93 24.56 24.53
C ARG A 156 2.32 23.44 23.57
N GLY A 157 1.36 22.82 22.90
CA GLY A 157 1.68 21.87 21.84
C GLY A 157 0.63 20.84 21.47
N ASP A 158 -0.68 21.09 21.60
CA ASP A 158 -1.73 20.13 21.23
C ASP A 158 -1.68 19.71 19.75
N GLY A 159 -1.03 20.50 18.89
CA GLY A 159 -0.92 20.16 17.46
C GLY A 159 0.21 19.17 17.10
N ALA A 160 1.23 19.01 17.93
CA ALA A 160 2.37 18.12 17.63
C ALA A 160 2.12 16.68 18.10
N ALA A 161 1.49 16.51 19.25
CA ALA A 161 1.10 15.20 19.76
C ALA A 161 0.06 14.54 18.84
N SER A 162 -0.96 15.29 18.42
CA SER A 162 -1.98 14.84 17.49
C SER A 162 -1.41 14.40 16.12
N ARG A 163 -0.36 15.06 15.62
CA ARG A 163 0.31 14.67 14.36
C ARG A 163 1.15 13.39 14.50
N LEU A 164 1.77 13.17 15.66
CA LEU A 164 2.54 11.96 15.92
C LEU A 164 1.62 10.75 16.12
N ASP A 165 0.48 10.93 16.78
CA ASP A 165 -0.53 9.88 16.93
C ASP A 165 -1.17 9.52 15.59
N ALA A 166 -1.47 10.50 14.74
CA ALA A 166 -1.96 10.28 13.39
C ALA A 166 -0.94 9.57 12.49
N ALA A 167 0.36 9.91 12.61
CA ALA A 167 1.42 9.22 11.87
C ALA A 167 1.61 7.77 12.34
N ALA A 168 1.50 7.53 13.65
CA ALA A 168 1.56 6.17 14.21
C ALA A 168 0.35 5.33 13.79
N GLU A 169 -0.83 5.93 13.69
CA GLU A 169 -2.04 5.26 13.21
C GLU A 169 -1.92 4.90 11.72
N ARG A 170 -1.36 5.80 10.89
CA ARG A 170 -1.10 5.55 9.47
C ARG A 170 -0.07 4.44 9.23
N ALA A 171 0.88 4.28 10.13
CA ALA A 171 1.87 3.20 10.06
C ALA A 171 1.33 1.82 10.44
N ARG A 172 0.05 1.72 10.88
CA ARG A 172 -0.56 0.42 11.17
C ARG A 172 -0.99 -0.28 9.89
N PRO A 173 -0.78 -1.60 9.78
CA PRO A 173 -1.26 -2.35 8.63
C PRO A 173 -2.78 -2.29 8.51
N ILE A 174 -3.28 -2.44 7.30
CA ILE A 174 -4.72 -2.39 6.98
C ILE A 174 -5.53 -3.37 7.84
N SER A 175 -4.97 -4.55 8.12
CA SER A 175 -5.60 -5.58 8.96
C SER A 175 -5.79 -5.16 10.43
N GLU A 176 -4.98 -4.24 10.95
CA GLU A 176 -5.09 -3.69 12.31
C GLU A 176 -5.85 -2.35 12.34
N ARG A 177 -5.60 -1.52 11.33
CA ARG A 177 -6.22 -0.18 11.22
C ARG A 177 -7.73 -0.27 11.05
N PHE A 178 -8.20 -1.30 10.33
CA PHE A 178 -9.60 -1.53 10.06
C PHE A 178 -10.01 -2.92 10.54
N GLU A 179 -10.20 -3.11 11.81
CA GLU A 179 -10.58 -4.35 12.49
C GLU A 179 -11.11 -5.46 11.57
N SER A 180 -10.30 -6.48 11.30
CA SER A 180 -10.81 -7.66 10.61
C SER A 180 -11.68 -8.44 11.59
N ASN A 181 -12.81 -9.00 11.11
CA ASN A 181 -13.70 -9.81 11.93
C ASN A 181 -13.11 -11.19 12.30
N GLY A 182 -11.79 -11.38 12.12
CA GLY A 182 -11.11 -12.65 12.33
C GLY A 182 -11.34 -13.65 11.20
N ARG A 183 -11.87 -13.19 10.06
CA ARG A 183 -12.12 -13.98 8.85
C ARG A 183 -11.20 -13.53 7.72
N LEU A 184 -10.90 -14.46 6.82
CA LEU A 184 -10.16 -14.15 5.62
C LEU A 184 -11.05 -13.28 4.71
N ASP A 185 -10.62 -12.09 4.40
CA ASP A 185 -11.19 -11.32 3.29
C ASP A 185 -10.21 -11.28 2.11
N ALA A 186 -10.74 -11.37 0.91
CA ALA A 186 -9.94 -11.40 -0.29
C ALA A 186 -10.46 -10.43 -1.35
N LEU A 187 -9.54 -9.70 -1.94
CA LEU A 187 -9.73 -8.88 -3.13
C LEU A 187 -9.33 -9.69 -4.36
N PHE A 188 -10.29 -9.90 -5.25
CA PHE A 188 -10.08 -10.48 -6.57
C PHE A 188 -10.04 -9.36 -7.60
N ALA A 189 -9.09 -9.42 -8.50
CA ALA A 189 -8.99 -8.48 -9.60
C ALA A 189 -8.74 -9.24 -10.91
N THR A 190 -9.42 -8.80 -11.98
CA THR A 190 -9.21 -9.32 -13.33
C THR A 190 -8.76 -8.20 -14.25
N ASN A 191 -7.95 -8.54 -15.23
CA ASN A 191 -7.55 -7.62 -16.28
C ASN A 191 -8.11 -8.04 -17.67
N ALA A 192 -7.93 -7.16 -18.63
CA ALA A 192 -8.41 -7.40 -20.01
C ALA A 192 -7.67 -8.55 -20.71
N ALA A 193 -6.48 -8.94 -20.25
CA ALA A 193 -5.71 -10.07 -20.77
C ALA A 193 -6.17 -11.43 -20.21
N GLY A 194 -7.08 -11.43 -19.21
CA GLY A 194 -7.58 -12.66 -18.59
C GLY A 194 -6.79 -13.12 -17.36
N ALA A 195 -5.88 -12.31 -16.85
CA ALA A 195 -5.23 -12.63 -15.57
C ALA A 195 -6.19 -12.37 -14.39
N VAL A 196 -6.14 -13.28 -13.42
CA VAL A 196 -6.90 -13.20 -12.17
C VAL A 196 -5.93 -13.20 -11.01
N ALA A 197 -5.99 -12.17 -10.18
CA ALA A 197 -5.22 -12.10 -8.96
C ALA A 197 -6.12 -12.14 -7.73
N MET A 198 -5.67 -12.80 -6.68
CA MET A 198 -6.32 -12.90 -5.38
C MET A 198 -5.36 -12.37 -4.30
N HIS A 199 -5.82 -11.38 -3.53
CA HIS A 199 -5.06 -10.77 -2.45
C HIS A 199 -5.84 -10.80 -1.15
N ALA A 200 -5.26 -11.34 -0.09
CA ALA A 200 -5.82 -11.22 1.25
C ALA A 200 -5.69 -9.78 1.75
N PHE A 201 -6.76 -9.25 2.35
CA PHE A 201 -6.83 -7.88 2.87
C PHE A 201 -6.51 -6.79 1.85
N GLY A 202 -6.50 -7.11 0.54
CA GLY A 202 -6.01 -6.21 -0.50
C GLY A 202 -4.51 -5.90 -0.42
N MET A 203 -3.73 -6.71 0.27
CA MET A 203 -2.29 -6.51 0.49
C MET A 203 -1.43 -7.73 0.17
N PHE A 204 -1.80 -8.88 0.70
CA PHE A 204 -1.03 -10.10 0.58
C PHE A 204 -1.49 -10.92 -0.62
N ARG A 205 -0.59 -11.18 -1.58
CA ARG A 205 -0.90 -12.00 -2.76
C ARG A 205 -1.06 -13.46 -2.36
N ILE A 206 -2.26 -14.02 -2.58
CA ILE A 206 -2.57 -15.44 -2.40
C ILE A 206 -2.24 -16.20 -3.69
N GLY A 207 -2.55 -15.62 -4.86
CA GLY A 207 -2.25 -16.24 -6.14
C GLY A 207 -2.48 -15.30 -7.32
N LEU A 208 -1.84 -15.64 -8.43
CA LEU A 208 -2.02 -14.98 -9.73
C LEU A 208 -2.13 -16.05 -10.80
N TRP A 209 -3.26 -16.13 -11.48
CA TRP A 209 -3.52 -17.12 -12.50
C TRP A 209 -3.73 -16.44 -13.86
N ASP A 210 -2.99 -16.87 -14.85
CA ASP A 210 -3.25 -16.54 -16.23
C ASP A 210 -4.25 -17.56 -16.79
N THR A 211 -5.38 -17.08 -17.28
CA THR A 211 -6.43 -17.95 -17.81
C THR A 211 -6.35 -18.08 -19.32
N HIS A 212 -5.43 -17.37 -19.97
CA HIS A 212 -5.32 -17.33 -21.43
C HIS A 212 -5.11 -18.73 -22.03
N ASP A 213 -4.27 -19.55 -21.40
CA ASP A 213 -3.94 -20.91 -21.89
C ASP A 213 -5.10 -21.89 -21.71
N VAL A 214 -5.97 -21.68 -20.71
CA VAL A 214 -7.07 -22.60 -20.38
C VAL A 214 -8.37 -22.19 -21.08
N VAL A 215 -8.62 -20.89 -21.13
CA VAL A 215 -9.90 -20.34 -21.52
C VAL A 215 -9.82 -19.63 -22.88
N GLY A 216 -8.63 -19.19 -23.28
CA GLY A 216 -8.36 -18.58 -24.58
C GLY A 216 -9.01 -17.21 -24.81
N GLY A 217 -9.49 -16.53 -23.75
CA GLY A 217 -10.23 -15.30 -23.94
C GLY A 217 -10.41 -14.45 -22.67
N ARG A 218 -11.27 -13.46 -22.78
CA ARG A 218 -11.57 -12.51 -21.71
C ARG A 218 -12.46 -13.13 -20.63
N LEU A 219 -12.14 -12.90 -19.37
CA LEU A 219 -13.02 -13.22 -18.25
C LEU A 219 -13.99 -12.07 -17.96
N LEU A 220 -15.23 -12.45 -17.70
CA LEU A 220 -16.24 -11.55 -17.13
C LEU A 220 -16.09 -11.45 -15.62
N PRO A 221 -16.80 -10.52 -14.95
CA PRO A 221 -16.72 -10.33 -13.52
C PRO A 221 -16.81 -11.64 -12.74
N LEU A 222 -15.88 -11.80 -11.79
CA LEU A 222 -15.75 -13.00 -10.98
C LEU A 222 -16.83 -13.09 -9.91
N THR A 223 -17.07 -14.31 -9.49
CA THR A 223 -17.89 -14.64 -8.33
C THR A 223 -17.21 -15.73 -7.52
N THR A 224 -17.48 -15.81 -6.22
CA THR A 224 -16.83 -16.76 -5.34
C THR A 224 -17.86 -17.50 -4.47
N SER A 225 -17.57 -18.76 -4.13
CA SER A 225 -18.23 -19.44 -3.04
C SER A 225 -17.96 -18.73 -1.70
N GLU A 226 -18.80 -18.99 -0.71
CA GLU A 226 -18.70 -18.37 0.62
C GLU A 226 -17.43 -18.74 1.39
N ASP A 227 -16.82 -19.88 1.05
CA ASP A 227 -15.62 -20.45 1.67
C ASP A 227 -14.36 -20.26 0.82
N PHE A 228 -14.45 -19.57 -0.31
CA PHE A 228 -13.40 -19.44 -1.33
C PHE A 228 -12.91 -20.76 -1.93
N SER A 229 -13.62 -21.86 -1.76
CA SER A 229 -13.26 -23.13 -2.41
C SER A 229 -13.39 -23.08 -3.92
N ARG A 230 -14.26 -22.20 -4.43
CA ARG A 230 -14.54 -22.06 -5.86
C ARG A 230 -14.68 -20.60 -6.26
N VAL A 231 -13.96 -20.21 -7.31
CA VAL A 231 -14.10 -18.90 -7.96
C VAL A 231 -14.65 -19.14 -9.36
N GLU A 232 -15.78 -18.57 -9.67
CA GLU A 232 -16.48 -18.80 -10.94
C GLU A 232 -16.38 -17.56 -11.86
N ALA A 233 -16.29 -17.82 -13.15
CA ALA A 233 -16.30 -16.80 -14.18
C ALA A 233 -16.99 -17.32 -15.43
N VAL A 234 -17.44 -16.42 -16.27
CA VAL A 234 -17.79 -16.74 -17.66
C VAL A 234 -16.63 -16.31 -18.53
N ALA A 235 -16.11 -17.25 -19.28
CA ALA A 235 -15.03 -17.04 -20.21
C ALA A 235 -15.57 -16.86 -21.63
N THR A 236 -15.02 -15.90 -22.36
CA THR A 236 -15.38 -15.63 -23.75
C THR A 236 -14.16 -15.80 -24.64
N ALA A 237 -14.17 -16.81 -25.51
CA ALA A 237 -13.08 -17.05 -26.47
C ALA A 237 -13.63 -17.22 -27.86
N SER A 238 -13.05 -16.54 -28.85
CA SER A 238 -13.19 -16.70 -30.29
C SER A 238 -14.57 -17.14 -30.78
N GLY A 239 -15.65 -16.62 -30.24
CA GLY A 239 -16.98 -16.93 -30.67
C GLY A 239 -17.76 -17.89 -29.77
N ALA A 240 -17.18 -18.42 -28.72
CA ALA A 240 -17.85 -19.28 -27.75
C ALA A 240 -17.74 -18.69 -26.34
N ALA A 241 -18.75 -18.95 -25.53
CA ALA A 241 -18.71 -18.66 -24.10
C ALA A 241 -18.76 -19.97 -23.31
N ALA A 242 -18.05 -20.04 -22.21
CA ALA A 242 -18.04 -21.19 -21.34
C ALA A 242 -18.03 -20.77 -19.89
N PHE A 243 -18.68 -21.58 -19.02
CA PHE A 243 -18.44 -21.45 -17.59
C PHE A 243 -17.07 -22.02 -17.26
N ALA A 244 -16.30 -21.23 -16.57
CA ALA A 244 -15.00 -21.62 -16.04
C ALA A 244 -14.99 -21.38 -14.53
N HIS A 245 -14.31 -22.24 -13.81
CA HIS A 245 -14.09 -22.04 -12.38
C HIS A 245 -12.64 -22.35 -12.01
N LEU A 246 -12.15 -21.63 -11.03
CA LEU A 246 -10.92 -21.93 -10.32
C LEU A 246 -11.29 -22.87 -9.18
N ASP A 247 -10.75 -24.10 -9.18
CA ASP A 247 -10.76 -24.94 -8.02
C ASP A 247 -9.75 -24.41 -7.01
N ALA A 248 -10.25 -23.73 -6.00
CA ALA A 248 -9.48 -23.15 -4.91
C ALA A 248 -9.76 -23.85 -3.57
N SER A 249 -10.19 -25.12 -3.62
CA SER A 249 -10.43 -25.95 -2.43
C SER A 249 -9.24 -25.95 -1.47
N TYR A 250 -8.02 -25.92 -2.03
CA TYR A 250 -6.80 -25.80 -1.24
C TYR A 250 -6.74 -24.55 -0.37
N VAL A 251 -7.28 -23.42 -0.83
CA VAL A 251 -7.36 -22.16 -0.04
C VAL A 251 -8.40 -22.33 1.08
N SER A 252 -9.51 -22.99 0.80
CA SER A 252 -10.55 -23.26 1.81
C SER A 252 -10.06 -24.21 2.90
N ASP A 253 -9.39 -25.29 2.51
CA ASP A 253 -8.84 -26.31 3.43
C ASP A 253 -7.76 -25.74 4.36
N HIS A 254 -6.97 -24.77 3.86
CA HIS A 254 -5.90 -24.08 4.60
C HIS A 254 -6.26 -22.63 4.96
N ALA A 255 -7.53 -22.29 5.03
CA ALA A 255 -7.99 -20.92 5.23
C ALA A 255 -7.43 -20.27 6.51
N ARG A 256 -7.23 -21.08 7.57
CA ARG A 256 -6.64 -20.62 8.83
C ARG A 256 -5.18 -20.24 8.67
N GLU A 257 -4.39 -21.09 8.07
CA GLU A 257 -2.95 -20.88 7.83
C GLU A 257 -2.74 -19.71 6.88
N VAL A 258 -3.53 -19.62 5.81
CA VAL A 258 -3.52 -18.50 4.86
C VAL A 258 -3.88 -17.19 5.57
N TYR A 259 -4.92 -17.19 6.43
CA TYR A 259 -5.28 -16.02 7.22
C TYR A 259 -4.13 -15.56 8.13
N LEU A 260 -3.54 -16.46 8.92
CA LEU A 260 -2.44 -16.12 9.83
C LEU A 260 -1.21 -15.65 9.07
N ALA A 261 -0.81 -16.35 8.01
CA ALA A 261 0.31 -15.96 7.17
C ALA A 261 0.08 -14.55 6.56
N SER A 262 -1.13 -14.30 6.07
CA SER A 262 -1.50 -13.00 5.48
C SER A 262 -1.45 -11.85 6.49
N VAL A 263 -1.91 -12.09 7.74
CA VAL A 263 -1.82 -11.11 8.83
C VAL A 263 -0.36 -10.79 9.14
N HIS A 264 0.49 -11.81 9.33
CA HIS A 264 1.91 -11.59 9.63
C HIS A 264 2.66 -10.96 8.46
N ALA A 265 2.36 -11.36 7.22
CA ALA A 265 2.95 -10.78 6.01
C ALA A 265 2.59 -9.30 5.85
N SER A 266 1.33 -8.92 6.07
CA SER A 266 0.90 -7.52 5.98
C SER A 266 1.61 -6.63 7.01
N HIS A 267 1.80 -7.15 8.23
CA HIS A 267 2.59 -6.46 9.26
C HIS A 267 4.06 -6.30 8.88
N LEU A 268 4.67 -7.37 8.36
CA LEU A 268 6.07 -7.34 7.91
C LEU A 268 6.27 -6.30 6.82
N MET A 269 5.42 -6.27 5.80
CA MET A 269 5.50 -5.32 4.70
C MET A 269 5.44 -3.87 5.20
N THR A 270 4.43 -3.53 6.02
CA THR A 270 4.28 -2.18 6.57
C THR A 270 5.43 -1.80 7.51
N THR A 271 5.93 -2.76 8.30
CA THR A 271 7.06 -2.50 9.21
C THR A 271 8.35 -2.26 8.43
N LEU A 272 8.62 -3.03 7.36
CA LEU A 272 9.79 -2.82 6.50
C LEU A 272 9.73 -1.48 5.75
N GLU A 273 8.56 -1.07 5.26
CA GLU A 273 8.37 0.27 4.69
C GLU A 273 8.68 1.38 5.71
N SER A 274 8.22 1.21 6.95
CA SER A 274 8.52 2.15 8.04
C SER A 274 10.01 2.17 8.42
N MET A 275 10.68 1.02 8.39
CA MET A 275 12.14 0.92 8.62
C MET A 275 12.90 1.63 7.50
N ARG A 276 12.50 1.45 6.23
CA ARG A 276 13.10 2.15 5.08
C ARG A 276 12.94 3.67 5.23
N ALA A 277 11.74 4.15 5.49
CA ALA A 277 11.48 5.58 5.69
C ALA A 277 12.29 6.16 6.85
N THR A 278 12.44 5.42 7.95
CA THR A 278 13.25 5.82 9.10
C THR A 278 14.74 5.92 8.76
N LEU A 279 15.26 4.99 7.94
CA LEU A 279 16.64 5.02 7.48
C LEU A 279 16.90 6.19 6.52
N GLU A 280 15.94 6.48 5.63
CA GLU A 280 16.00 7.63 4.72
C GLU A 280 15.95 8.97 5.49
N ASP A 281 15.12 9.05 6.54
CA ASP A 281 15.08 10.23 7.42
C ASP A 281 16.43 10.44 8.14
N ALA A 282 17.02 9.37 8.67
CA ALA A 282 18.37 9.45 9.28
C ALA A 282 19.42 9.92 8.27
N ARG A 283 19.36 9.42 7.03
CA ARG A 283 20.24 9.83 5.92
C ARG A 283 20.02 11.30 5.53
N GLY A 284 18.77 11.73 5.42
CA GLY A 284 18.43 13.13 5.13
C GLY A 284 18.95 14.10 6.20
N LYS A 285 18.79 13.73 7.48
CA LYS A 285 19.34 14.49 8.62
C LYS A 285 20.86 14.56 8.60
N PHE A 286 21.52 13.47 8.22
CA PHE A 286 22.99 13.45 8.08
C PHE A 286 23.46 14.37 6.97
N GLU A 287 22.83 14.34 5.80
CA GLU A 287 23.19 15.17 4.66
C GLU A 287 22.98 16.66 4.97
N SER A 288 21.76 17.04 5.34
CA SER A 288 21.39 18.44 5.57
C SER A 288 21.95 19.04 6.86
N GLY A 289 22.03 18.23 7.94
CA GLY A 289 22.44 18.73 9.25
C GLY A 289 23.93 18.66 9.56
N TYR A 290 24.66 17.75 8.88
CA TYR A 290 26.10 17.58 9.11
C TYR A 290 26.92 17.90 7.88
N ARG A 291 26.70 17.17 6.79
CA ARG A 291 27.59 17.18 5.62
C ARG A 291 27.56 18.50 4.86
N GLU A 292 26.40 19.00 4.49
CA GLU A 292 26.28 20.26 3.76
C GLU A 292 26.83 21.46 4.53
N PRO A 293 26.52 21.65 5.85
CA PRO A 293 27.08 22.75 6.63
C PRO A 293 28.61 22.70 6.72
N PHE A 294 29.18 21.49 6.87
CA PHE A 294 30.61 21.30 6.94
C PHE A 294 31.29 21.55 5.58
N ALA A 295 30.71 21.07 4.49
CA ALA A 295 31.19 21.32 3.13
C ALA A 295 31.15 22.81 2.77
N LYS A 296 30.11 23.56 3.19
CA LYS A 296 30.03 25.01 3.03
C LYS A 296 31.11 25.74 3.79
N ALA A 297 31.46 25.30 5.01
CA ALA A 297 32.56 25.89 5.76
C ALA A 297 33.93 25.64 5.06
N LEU A 298 34.14 24.47 4.50
CA LEU A 298 35.33 24.09 3.76
C LEU A 298 35.47 24.91 2.43
N SER A 299 34.35 25.09 1.71
CA SER A 299 34.32 25.92 0.50
C SER A 299 34.74 27.38 0.80
N LYS A 300 34.21 27.98 1.89
CA LYS A 300 34.61 29.33 2.32
C LYS A 300 36.07 29.42 2.67
N PHE A 301 36.67 28.39 3.25
CA PHE A 301 38.10 28.33 3.53
C PHE A 301 38.92 28.35 2.20
N ASN A 302 38.49 27.54 1.23
CA ASN A 302 39.13 27.50 -0.08
C ASN A 302 39.08 28.90 -0.81
N ASP A 303 37.90 29.56 -0.72
CA ASP A 303 37.76 30.93 -1.28
C ASP A 303 38.71 31.92 -0.59
N THR A 304 38.89 31.79 0.73
CA THR A 304 39.81 32.62 1.49
C THR A 304 41.27 32.36 1.09
N LEU A 305 41.66 31.09 0.96
CA LEU A 305 43.02 30.72 0.49
C LEU A 305 43.30 31.22 -0.92
N SER A 306 42.35 31.10 -1.84
CA SER A 306 42.52 31.58 -3.23
C SER A 306 42.69 33.09 -3.31
N LEU A 307 42.12 33.85 -2.38
CA LEU A 307 42.32 35.30 -2.28
C LEU A 307 43.70 35.67 -1.70
N MET A 308 44.25 34.85 -0.78
CA MET A 308 45.53 35.11 -0.15
C MET A 308 46.74 34.68 -1.01
N PHE A 309 46.58 33.62 -1.78
CA PHE A 309 47.64 33.06 -2.62
C PHE A 309 47.31 33.24 -4.10
N THR A 310 47.97 34.18 -4.75
CA THR A 310 47.85 34.50 -6.22
C THR A 310 48.30 33.35 -7.13
N SER A 311 48.91 32.29 -6.59
CA SER A 311 49.37 31.10 -7.32
C SER A 311 48.93 29.82 -6.59
N VAL A 312 47.64 29.64 -6.45
CA VAL A 312 47.13 28.31 -5.96
C VAL A 312 47.17 27.35 -7.17
N ASP A 313 48.02 26.34 -7.10
CA ASP A 313 48.04 25.27 -8.07
C ASP A 313 46.65 24.61 -8.10
N ALA A 314 46.07 24.46 -9.28
CA ALA A 314 44.73 23.83 -9.47
C ALA A 314 44.66 22.39 -8.97
N SER A 315 45.77 21.79 -8.53
CA SER A 315 45.89 20.47 -7.94
C SER A 315 45.77 20.42 -6.41
N MET A 316 45.64 21.55 -5.74
CA MET A 316 45.54 21.61 -4.27
C MET A 316 44.15 21.18 -3.79
N ASP A 317 44.13 20.16 -2.92
CA ASP A 317 42.89 19.73 -2.19
C ASP A 317 42.72 20.65 -0.96
N PRO A 318 41.64 21.50 -0.94
CA PRO A 318 41.41 22.46 0.13
C PRO A 318 41.25 21.79 1.51
N ALA A 319 40.74 20.56 1.55
CA ALA A 319 40.59 19.84 2.79
C ALA A 319 41.95 19.45 3.41
N ASN A 320 42.91 19.09 2.57
CA ASN A 320 44.25 18.72 2.99
C ASN A 320 45.07 19.95 3.45
N GLU A 321 44.86 21.08 2.79
CA GLU A 321 45.48 22.32 3.24
C GLU A 321 44.91 22.81 4.57
N LEU A 322 43.61 22.83 4.71
CA LEU A 322 42.96 23.15 6.01
C LEU A 322 43.52 22.26 7.12
N ARG A 323 43.69 20.98 6.85
CA ARG A 323 44.26 20.03 7.82
C ARG A 323 45.69 20.43 8.23
N LYS A 324 46.56 20.77 7.30
CA LYS A 324 47.93 21.20 7.60
C LYS A 324 47.96 22.44 8.52
N HIS A 325 47.18 23.46 8.19
CA HIS A 325 47.07 24.65 9.01
C HIS A 325 46.50 24.37 10.40
N LEU A 326 45.52 23.48 10.53
CA LEU A 326 44.97 23.05 11.81
C LEU A 326 45.98 22.20 12.58
N GLU A 327 46.83 21.38 11.97
CA GLU A 327 47.92 20.65 12.61
C GLU A 327 48.95 21.61 13.21
N ILE A 328 49.30 22.68 12.45
CA ILE A 328 50.17 23.75 12.98
C ILE A 328 49.53 24.39 14.21
N THR A 329 48.26 24.76 14.14
CA THR A 329 47.51 25.31 15.28
C THR A 329 47.45 24.36 16.45
N LEU A 330 47.34 23.01 16.23
CA LEU A 330 47.33 22.02 17.29
C LEU A 330 48.68 21.99 18.09
N VAL A 331 49.79 22.26 17.41
CA VAL A 331 51.13 22.30 17.99
C VAL A 331 51.42 23.65 18.66
N THR A 332 51.08 24.75 17.99
CA THR A 332 51.42 26.11 18.43
C THR A 332 50.40 26.68 19.45
N GLY A 333 49.15 26.25 19.39
CA GLY A 333 48.04 26.81 20.16
C GLY A 333 47.47 28.12 19.57
N THR A 334 48.02 28.62 18.48
CA THR A 334 47.64 29.88 17.80
C THR A 334 47.37 29.64 16.34
N PHE A 335 46.50 30.44 15.75
CA PHE A 335 46.28 30.40 14.30
C PHE A 335 47.49 30.97 13.54
N ASP A 336 47.78 30.38 12.41
CA ASP A 336 48.66 31.00 11.41
C ASP A 336 47.88 32.03 10.57
N GLU A 337 48.59 32.79 9.75
CA GLU A 337 48.01 33.91 9.00
C GLU A 337 46.78 33.53 8.15
N PRO A 338 46.77 32.42 7.39
CA PRO A 338 45.58 32.01 6.64
C PRO A 338 44.35 31.66 7.49
N LEU A 339 44.54 30.96 8.59
CA LEU A 339 43.44 30.62 9.51
C LEU A 339 42.95 31.83 10.30
N GLU A 340 43.85 32.71 10.73
CA GLU A 340 43.50 33.97 11.41
C GLU A 340 42.63 34.84 10.50
N HIS A 341 43.02 35.02 9.26
CA HIS A 341 42.22 35.75 8.28
C HIS A 341 40.85 35.07 8.04
N PHE A 342 40.81 33.73 7.92
CA PHE A 342 39.58 33.00 7.69
C PHE A 342 38.59 33.15 8.89
N PHE A 343 39.07 33.00 10.12
CA PHE A 343 38.24 33.09 11.29
C PHE A 343 37.84 34.50 11.71
N THR A 344 38.55 35.51 11.24
CA THR A 344 38.20 36.93 11.44
C THR A 344 37.22 37.45 10.41
N THR A 345 37.37 37.05 9.14
CA THR A 345 36.56 37.56 8.03
C THR A 345 35.40 36.64 7.62
N SER A 346 35.69 35.35 7.39
CA SER A 346 34.74 34.43 6.75
C SER A 346 33.92 33.61 7.74
N LEU A 347 34.48 33.21 8.89
CA LEU A 347 33.80 32.37 9.85
C LEU A 347 34.03 32.88 11.30
N LYS A 348 33.33 33.93 11.68
CA LYS A 348 33.48 34.56 13.01
C LYS A 348 33.06 33.62 14.15
N MET A 349 33.58 33.85 15.36
CA MET A 349 33.32 33.05 16.56
C MET A 349 31.83 32.71 16.82
N GLY A 350 30.91 33.67 16.60
CA GLY A 350 29.48 33.47 16.73
C GLY A 350 28.91 32.46 15.74
N GLN A 351 29.46 32.46 14.52
CA GLN A 351 29.07 31.51 13.46
C GLN A 351 29.63 30.10 13.73
N VAL A 352 30.88 30.02 14.24
CA VAL A 352 31.47 28.74 14.67
C VAL A 352 30.64 28.09 15.78
N LYS A 353 30.28 28.87 16.81
CA LYS A 353 29.42 28.37 17.91
C LYS A 353 28.04 27.94 17.42
N ARG A 354 27.45 28.65 16.48
CA ARG A 354 26.16 28.28 15.88
C ARG A 354 26.28 26.99 15.07
N LEU A 355 27.29 26.89 14.21
CA LEU A 355 27.57 25.70 13.42
C LEU A 355 27.80 24.48 14.31
N ALA A 356 28.57 24.61 15.38
CA ALA A 356 28.79 23.56 16.35
C ALA A 356 27.48 23.05 16.99
N LYS A 357 26.59 23.98 17.39
CA LYS A 357 25.30 23.67 17.97
C LYS A 357 24.37 22.96 16.98
N ASP A 358 24.32 23.44 15.75
CA ASP A 358 23.45 22.89 14.71
C ASP A 358 23.89 21.47 14.33
N ILE A 359 25.19 21.23 14.16
CA ILE A 359 25.76 19.89 13.90
C ILE A 359 25.52 18.94 15.08
N ASP A 360 25.73 19.40 16.33
CA ASP A 360 25.52 18.58 17.51
C ASP A 360 24.03 18.16 17.66
N ALA A 361 23.12 19.08 17.38
CA ALA A 361 21.68 18.79 17.34
C ALA A 361 21.32 17.78 16.26
N ALA A 362 21.92 17.91 15.06
CA ALA A 362 21.70 16.96 13.95
C ALA A 362 22.18 15.55 14.32
N LEU A 363 23.40 15.41 14.84
CA LEU A 363 23.93 14.11 15.25
C LEU A 363 23.14 13.47 16.39
N SER A 364 22.66 14.27 17.32
CA SER A 364 21.78 13.80 18.40
C SER A 364 20.45 13.32 17.86
N SER A 365 19.86 14.03 16.89
CA SER A 365 18.61 13.62 16.22
C SER A 365 18.80 12.34 15.40
N ILE A 366 19.93 12.19 14.70
CA ILE A 366 20.26 10.93 13.96
C ILE A 366 20.36 9.77 14.94
N HIS A 367 21.08 9.94 16.06
CA HIS A 367 21.19 8.89 17.08
C HIS A 367 19.83 8.50 17.65
N GLU A 368 18.96 9.47 17.93
CA GLU A 368 17.60 9.21 18.41
C GLU A 368 16.78 8.43 17.35
N THR A 369 16.86 8.82 16.08
CA THR A 369 16.19 8.13 14.98
C THR A 369 16.68 6.68 14.86
N LEU A 370 17.98 6.44 14.89
CA LEU A 370 18.56 5.10 14.75
C LEU A 370 18.23 4.20 15.96
N VAL A 371 18.19 4.73 17.17
CA VAL A 371 17.98 3.91 18.38
C VAL A 371 16.51 3.87 18.77
N ALA A 372 15.87 5.01 18.94
CA ALA A 372 14.53 5.08 19.51
C ALA A 372 13.43 4.73 18.48
N ALA A 373 13.60 5.13 17.21
CA ALA A 373 12.59 4.85 16.19
C ALA A 373 12.78 3.48 15.54
N MET A 374 14.03 3.06 15.25
CA MET A 374 14.29 1.81 14.52
C MET A 374 14.13 0.56 15.42
N SER A 375 14.54 0.62 16.69
CA SER A 375 14.55 -0.55 17.58
C SER A 375 13.17 -1.24 17.70
N PRO A 376 12.06 -0.53 17.97
CA PRO A 376 10.76 -1.18 18.09
C PRO A 376 10.26 -1.77 16.77
N LEU A 377 10.67 -1.21 15.61
CA LEU A 377 10.33 -1.77 14.31
C LEU A 377 11.03 -3.12 14.08
N MET A 378 12.30 -3.21 14.49
CA MET A 378 13.05 -4.46 14.39
C MET A 378 12.48 -5.55 15.30
N ASP A 379 12.11 -5.19 16.54
CA ASP A 379 11.46 -6.12 17.47
C ASP A 379 10.16 -6.66 16.87
N ALA A 380 9.39 -5.81 16.18
CA ALA A 380 8.18 -6.21 15.49
C ALA A 380 8.47 -7.18 14.32
N VAL A 381 9.51 -6.93 13.53
CA VAL A 381 9.91 -7.84 12.42
C VAL A 381 10.29 -9.21 12.98
N VAL A 382 11.15 -9.27 14.01
CA VAL A 382 11.57 -10.55 14.62
C VAL A 382 10.38 -11.32 15.18
N LEU A 383 9.45 -10.63 15.86
CA LEU A 383 8.23 -11.26 16.38
C LEU A 383 7.38 -11.88 15.28
N ARG A 384 7.18 -11.17 14.16
CA ARG A 384 6.36 -11.65 13.05
C ARG A 384 7.05 -12.79 12.28
N LEU A 385 8.36 -12.71 12.06
CA LEU A 385 9.13 -13.81 11.48
C LEU A 385 9.10 -15.05 12.38
N GLY A 386 9.21 -14.88 13.70
CA GLY A 386 9.07 -15.97 14.67
C GLY A 386 7.70 -16.63 14.64
N SER A 387 6.63 -15.84 14.43
CA SER A 387 5.27 -16.36 14.26
C SER A 387 5.12 -17.15 12.97
N LEU A 388 5.67 -16.66 11.84
CA LEU A 388 5.70 -17.40 10.57
C LEU A 388 6.55 -18.68 10.66
N LEU A 389 7.66 -18.65 11.39
CA LEU A 389 8.48 -19.83 11.65
C LEU A 389 7.70 -20.89 12.43
N THR A 390 6.94 -20.48 13.44
CA THR A 390 6.06 -21.37 14.20
C THR A 390 4.98 -21.98 13.29
N LEU A 391 4.37 -21.17 12.43
CA LEU A 391 3.38 -21.62 11.47
C LEU A 391 3.99 -22.64 10.48
N ALA A 392 5.20 -22.37 9.95
CA ALA A 392 5.92 -23.29 9.07
C ALA A 392 6.19 -24.64 9.75
N ARG A 393 6.57 -24.64 11.03
CA ARG A 393 6.83 -25.85 11.81
C ARG A 393 5.58 -26.62 12.20
N MET A 394 4.44 -25.93 12.38
CA MET A 394 3.16 -26.59 12.68
C MET A 394 2.52 -27.23 11.45
N SER A 395 2.82 -26.72 10.24
CA SER A 395 2.34 -27.31 8.99
C SER A 395 3.19 -28.55 8.68
N TYR A 396 2.65 -29.72 8.95
CA TYR A 396 3.35 -30.99 8.79
C TYR A 396 3.68 -31.28 7.31
N GLY A 397 4.95 -31.25 6.96
CA GLY A 397 5.48 -31.76 5.70
C GLY A 397 5.23 -30.88 4.47
N ASP A 398 5.36 -31.49 3.27
CA ASP A 398 5.22 -30.82 1.96
C ASP A 398 3.78 -30.33 1.65
N GLU A 399 2.82 -30.63 2.53
CA GLU A 399 1.40 -30.30 2.38
C GLU A 399 0.98 -28.98 3.06
N GLY A 400 1.92 -28.27 3.73
CA GLY A 400 1.62 -26.95 4.30
C GLY A 400 1.48 -25.86 3.23
N ILE A 401 1.18 -24.63 3.67
CA ILE A 401 1.00 -23.47 2.75
C ILE A 401 2.29 -23.01 2.03
N GLY A 402 3.39 -23.77 2.07
CA GLY A 402 4.62 -23.46 1.34
C GLY A 402 5.64 -22.58 2.07
N LEU A 403 5.43 -22.29 3.35
CA LEU A 403 6.39 -21.58 4.17
C LEU A 403 7.64 -22.46 4.41
N ARG A 404 8.81 -21.96 4.00
CA ARG A 404 10.09 -22.69 4.14
C ARG A 404 10.83 -22.21 5.38
N GLU A 405 11.03 -23.11 6.36
CA GLU A 405 11.74 -22.83 7.61
C GLU A 405 13.10 -22.17 7.38
N ALA A 406 13.94 -22.76 6.51
CA ALA A 406 15.28 -22.25 6.22
C ALA A 406 15.31 -20.82 5.68
N THR A 407 14.31 -20.43 4.86
CA THR A 407 14.21 -19.06 4.33
C THR A 407 13.85 -18.07 5.43
N ILE A 408 12.95 -18.46 6.35
CA ILE A 408 12.55 -17.63 7.49
C ILE A 408 13.72 -17.48 8.47
N GLU A 409 14.45 -18.54 8.76
CA GLU A 409 15.65 -18.47 9.62
C GLU A 409 16.72 -17.58 9.01
N THR A 410 16.89 -17.61 7.68
CA THR A 410 17.78 -16.68 6.98
C THR A 410 17.33 -15.23 7.15
N ALA A 411 16.03 -14.95 7.05
CA ALA A 411 15.50 -13.61 7.28
C ALA A 411 15.77 -13.13 8.72
N ILE A 412 15.56 -13.99 9.72
CA ILE A 412 15.87 -13.69 11.13
C ILE A 412 17.34 -13.35 11.32
N ALA A 413 18.25 -14.17 10.76
CA ALA A 413 19.69 -13.94 10.84
C ALA A 413 20.12 -12.61 10.19
N LEU A 414 19.49 -12.21 9.08
CA LEU A 414 19.71 -10.90 8.43
C LEU A 414 19.25 -9.74 9.33
N VAL A 415 18.12 -9.88 10.00
CA VAL A 415 17.63 -8.85 10.95
C VAL A 415 18.57 -8.75 12.15
N GLU A 416 19.08 -9.85 12.68
CA GLU A 416 20.09 -9.84 13.74
C GLU A 416 21.37 -9.13 13.29
N GLN A 417 21.84 -9.37 12.06
CA GLN A 417 22.98 -8.65 11.49
C GLN A 417 22.69 -7.14 11.37
N PHE A 418 21.52 -6.78 10.90
CA PHE A 418 21.10 -5.38 10.80
C PHE A 418 21.09 -4.70 12.17
N MET A 419 20.61 -5.38 13.21
CA MET A 419 20.66 -4.88 14.60
C MET A 419 22.08 -4.60 15.05
N TYR A 420 23.00 -5.49 14.75
CA TYR A 420 24.40 -5.31 15.08
C TYR A 420 25.00 -4.08 14.37
N ASP A 421 24.75 -3.96 13.06
CA ASP A 421 25.23 -2.85 12.24
C ASP A 421 24.61 -1.52 12.68
N LEU A 422 23.34 -1.53 13.09
CA LEU A 422 22.63 -0.37 13.63
C LEU A 422 23.27 0.13 14.95
N ILE A 423 23.53 -0.78 15.89
CA ILE A 423 24.19 -0.46 17.16
C ILE A 423 25.61 0.08 16.90
N SER A 424 26.33 -0.53 15.95
CA SER A 424 27.66 -0.08 15.57
C SER A 424 27.63 1.32 14.97
N THR A 425 26.67 1.60 14.08
CA THR A 425 26.47 2.93 13.48
C THR A 425 26.07 3.97 14.54
N ALA A 426 25.15 3.65 15.44
CA ALA A 426 24.74 4.55 16.52
C ALA A 426 25.91 4.91 17.45
N ARG A 427 26.80 3.94 17.76
CA ARG A 427 28.04 4.19 18.51
C ARG A 427 29.00 5.09 17.73
N ALA A 428 29.14 4.87 16.41
CA ALA A 428 29.95 5.74 15.55
C ALA A 428 29.44 7.19 15.54
N VAL A 429 28.10 7.39 15.46
CA VAL A 429 27.46 8.72 15.56
C VAL A 429 27.81 9.39 16.90
N THR A 430 27.69 8.66 18.01
CA THR A 430 28.02 9.19 19.35
C THR A 430 29.49 9.55 19.49
N THR A 431 30.38 8.69 18.99
CA THR A 431 31.82 8.95 18.97
C THR A 431 32.13 10.19 18.15
N ARG A 432 31.52 10.33 16.98
CA ARG A 432 31.66 11.50 16.11
C ARG A 432 31.18 12.78 16.79
N ALA A 433 30.05 12.75 17.47
CA ALA A 433 29.55 13.90 18.23
C ALA A 433 30.54 14.34 19.31
N CYS A 434 31.16 13.40 20.04
CA CYS A 434 32.19 13.70 21.03
C CYS A 434 33.46 14.33 20.41
N GLN A 435 33.91 13.79 19.27
CA GLN A 435 35.09 14.30 18.55
C GLN A 435 34.85 15.72 18.01
N LEU A 436 33.68 15.96 17.41
CA LEU A 436 33.29 17.27 16.90
C LEU A 436 33.15 18.32 18.01
N ARG A 437 32.54 17.96 19.13
CA ARG A 437 32.48 18.87 20.29
C ARG A 437 33.90 19.26 20.75
N ALA A 438 34.82 18.31 20.85
CA ALA A 438 36.20 18.57 21.21
C ALA A 438 36.89 19.48 20.15
N PHE A 439 36.68 19.22 18.88
CA PHE A 439 37.22 20.02 17.77
C PHE A 439 36.68 21.47 17.80
N PHE A 440 35.38 21.68 17.95
CA PHE A 440 34.83 23.03 18.01
C PHE A 440 35.26 23.79 19.28
N VAL A 441 35.41 23.12 20.42
CA VAL A 441 35.98 23.72 21.64
C VAL A 441 37.41 24.16 21.38
N PHE A 442 38.21 23.34 20.68
CA PHE A 442 39.57 23.66 20.30
C PHE A 442 39.60 24.90 19.41
N ILE A 443 38.83 24.97 18.30
CA ILE A 443 38.76 26.10 17.41
C ILE A 443 38.33 27.39 18.12
N VAL A 444 37.29 27.35 18.95
CA VAL A 444 36.83 28.52 19.70
C VAL A 444 37.91 29.05 20.65
N ARG A 445 38.68 28.15 21.29
CA ARG A 445 39.77 28.58 22.17
C ARG A 445 40.94 29.21 21.38
N ALA A 446 41.34 28.62 20.27
CA ALA A 446 42.37 29.20 19.39
C ALA A 446 41.93 30.57 18.88
N GLN A 447 40.69 30.74 18.53
CA GLN A 447 40.11 32.02 18.09
C GLN A 447 40.11 33.07 19.20
N MET A 448 39.77 32.67 20.45
CA MET A 448 39.86 33.60 21.58
C MET A 448 41.29 34.06 21.88
N ILE A 449 42.28 33.17 21.73
CA ILE A 449 43.68 33.53 21.89
C ILE A 449 44.12 34.51 20.81
N SER A 450 43.76 34.30 19.56
CA SER A 450 44.05 35.20 18.42
C SER A 450 43.40 36.58 18.59
N GLU A 451 42.18 36.64 19.16
CA GLU A 451 41.49 37.91 19.46
C GLU A 451 41.99 38.59 20.76
N GLY A 452 43.02 38.07 21.42
CA GLY A 452 43.54 38.59 22.68
C GLY A 452 42.60 38.47 23.86
N LEU A 453 41.58 37.63 23.80
CA LEU A 453 40.64 37.38 24.88
C LEU A 453 41.23 36.38 25.91
N PRO A 454 41.02 36.58 27.22
CA PRO A 454 41.54 35.66 28.23
C PRO A 454 40.94 34.28 28.08
N ALA A 455 41.74 33.29 27.65
CA ALA A 455 41.35 31.92 27.58
C ALA A 455 41.15 31.24 28.97
N HIS A 456 41.72 31.84 30.02
CA HIS A 456 41.57 31.43 31.39
C HIS A 456 40.39 32.16 32.03
N GLY A 457 39.49 31.41 32.70
CA GLY A 457 38.28 31.95 33.35
C GLY A 457 37.00 31.90 32.52
N THR A 458 37.04 31.33 31.32
CA THR A 458 35.84 31.02 30.54
C THR A 458 35.28 29.68 31.00
N ASN A 459 33.93 29.53 30.97
CA ASN A 459 33.26 28.25 31.24
C ASN A 459 33.48 27.19 30.15
N LEU A 460 34.46 27.36 29.24
CA LEU A 460 34.81 26.39 28.21
C LEU A 460 35.71 25.31 28.81
N PRO A 461 35.34 24.01 28.64
CA PRO A 461 36.20 22.92 29.08
C PRO A 461 37.53 22.91 28.32
N ALA A 462 38.56 22.30 28.93
CA ALA A 462 39.80 22.05 28.21
C ALA A 462 39.55 21.12 27.00
N PRO A 463 40.09 21.43 25.81
CA PRO A 463 39.88 20.57 24.64
C PRO A 463 40.61 19.24 24.85
N ARG A 464 39.93 18.14 24.53
CA ARG A 464 40.55 16.81 24.50
C ARG A 464 41.31 16.65 23.18
N LEU A 465 42.61 16.90 23.23
CA LEU A 465 43.45 16.91 22.04
C LEU A 465 43.57 15.55 21.34
N ASP A 466 43.37 14.45 22.09
CA ASP A 466 43.27 13.10 21.58
C ASP A 466 42.08 12.95 20.59
N LEU A 467 40.92 13.46 21.00
CA LEU A 467 39.72 13.42 20.17
C LEU A 467 39.81 14.37 18.96
N VAL A 468 40.47 15.54 19.14
CA VAL A 468 40.71 16.49 18.05
C VAL A 468 41.60 15.87 16.99
N ARG A 469 42.72 15.26 17.39
CA ARG A 469 43.65 14.57 16.49
C ARG A 469 42.94 13.43 15.75
N ASP A 470 42.19 12.61 16.46
CA ASP A 470 41.46 11.50 15.88
C ASP A 470 40.41 12.00 14.85
N PHE A 471 39.71 13.10 15.13
CA PHE A 471 38.82 13.75 14.18
C PHE A 471 39.58 14.22 12.94
N MET A 472 40.66 14.96 13.09
CA MET A 472 41.45 15.50 11.99
C MET A 472 42.08 14.41 11.11
N SER A 473 42.38 13.23 11.66
CA SER A 473 43.06 12.15 10.94
C SER A 473 42.25 11.57 9.79
N PHE A 474 40.91 11.66 9.81
CA PHE A 474 40.05 11.11 8.78
C PHE A 474 39.09 12.15 8.15
N ALA A 475 38.73 13.23 8.85
CA ALA A 475 37.79 14.22 8.33
C ALA A 475 38.33 15.00 7.12
N PHE A 476 39.64 15.11 7.00
CA PHE A 476 40.34 15.83 5.94
C PHE A 476 41.19 14.87 5.09
N THR A 477 40.56 13.97 4.36
CA THR A 477 41.24 13.06 3.43
C THR A 477 41.19 13.61 1.99
N LYS A 478 42.04 13.08 1.10
CA LYS A 478 42.17 13.54 -0.30
C LYS A 478 40.87 13.52 -1.10
N ASN A 479 39.90 12.70 -0.72
CA ASN A 479 38.60 12.56 -1.41
C ASN A 479 37.49 13.41 -0.79
N GLY A 480 37.81 14.45 -0.04
CA GLY A 480 36.85 15.26 0.68
C GLY A 480 36.34 14.54 1.94
N LEU A 481 35.23 14.98 2.46
CA LEU A 481 34.61 14.45 3.68
C LEU A 481 34.06 13.01 3.50
N VAL A 482 34.94 12.05 3.24
CA VAL A 482 34.55 10.61 3.25
C VAL A 482 34.42 10.18 4.72
N GLU A 483 33.21 10.25 5.19
CA GLU A 483 32.87 9.87 6.53
C GLU A 483 32.57 8.37 6.61
N PRO A 484 33.00 7.65 7.67
CA PRO A 484 32.54 6.29 7.93
C PRO A 484 31.02 6.17 7.99
N LEU A 485 30.33 7.28 8.36
CA LEU A 485 28.86 7.34 8.37
C LEU A 485 28.25 7.36 6.97
N ASP A 486 28.92 7.93 5.95
CA ASP A 486 28.48 7.84 4.56
C ASP A 486 28.40 6.39 4.09
N ALA A 487 29.42 5.59 4.43
CA ALA A 487 29.44 4.17 4.10
C ALA A 487 28.37 3.39 4.88
N ALA A 488 28.21 3.65 6.19
CA ALA A 488 27.22 2.98 7.02
C ALA A 488 25.77 3.30 6.59
N LEU A 489 25.48 4.56 6.21
CA LEU A 489 24.16 4.98 5.76
C LEU A 489 23.90 4.75 4.25
N GLY A 490 24.85 4.14 3.52
CA GLY A 490 24.59 3.58 2.19
C GLY A 490 24.73 4.53 1.02
N ARG A 491 25.57 5.57 1.11
CA ARG A 491 25.80 6.48 -0.01
C ARG A 491 26.76 5.94 -1.08
N SER A 492 27.66 5.03 -0.72
CA SER A 492 28.59 4.38 -1.64
C SER A 492 27.95 3.13 -2.24
N GLU A 493 27.24 3.30 -3.35
CA GLU A 493 26.52 2.21 -4.04
C GLU A 493 27.41 1.43 -5.03
N THR A 494 28.62 1.08 -4.68
CA THR A 494 29.42 0.18 -5.51
C THR A 494 29.17 -1.26 -5.11
N GLY A 495 28.29 -1.93 -5.85
CA GLY A 495 27.98 -3.34 -5.76
C GLY A 495 26.87 -3.67 -4.73
N VAL A 496 25.68 -4.00 -5.23
CA VAL A 496 24.64 -4.63 -4.40
C VAL A 496 25.13 -6.04 -4.10
N PRO A 497 25.38 -6.43 -2.81
CA PRO A 497 25.74 -7.82 -2.50
C PRO A 497 24.57 -8.70 -2.88
N THR A 498 24.82 -9.83 -3.48
CA THR A 498 23.79 -10.84 -3.69
C THR A 498 23.35 -11.38 -2.32
N VAL A 499 22.12 -11.84 -2.23
CA VAL A 499 21.61 -12.47 -0.98
C VAL A 499 22.54 -13.62 -0.57
N ASP A 500 23.06 -14.37 -1.55
CA ASP A 500 23.98 -15.47 -1.33
C ASP A 500 25.31 -15.00 -0.73
N ASP A 501 25.85 -13.84 -1.13
CA ASP A 501 27.06 -13.26 -0.52
C ASP A 501 26.86 -12.91 0.95
N VAL A 502 25.66 -12.39 1.30
CA VAL A 502 25.31 -12.05 2.69
C VAL A 502 25.10 -13.33 3.51
N VAL A 503 24.39 -14.30 2.97
CA VAL A 503 24.13 -15.60 3.62
C VAL A 503 25.42 -16.38 3.83
N ASP A 504 26.31 -16.46 2.83
CA ASP A 504 27.63 -17.11 2.94
C ASP A 504 28.48 -16.44 4.03
N LYS A 505 28.41 -15.12 4.13
CA LYS A 505 29.15 -14.38 5.14
C LYS A 505 28.56 -14.59 6.55
N LEU A 506 27.24 -14.64 6.68
CA LEU A 506 26.54 -15.01 7.90
C LEU A 506 26.85 -16.46 8.30
N GLY A 507 26.84 -17.41 7.38
CA GLY A 507 27.19 -18.80 7.63
C GLY A 507 28.62 -18.96 8.17
N ARG A 508 29.55 -18.14 7.69
CA ARG A 508 30.91 -18.05 8.25
C ARG A 508 30.97 -17.44 9.62
N LEU A 509 30.03 -16.54 9.97
CA LEU A 509 29.92 -15.87 11.27
C LEU A 509 29.29 -16.77 12.33
N MET A 510 28.24 -17.51 12.00
CA MET A 510 27.51 -18.39 12.92
C MET A 510 28.33 -19.64 13.30
N ASN A 511 29.28 -20.05 12.46
CA ASN A 511 30.15 -21.20 12.73
C ASN A 511 31.29 -20.93 13.72
N PHE A 512 31.29 -19.77 14.41
CA PHE A 512 32.45 -19.40 15.20
C PHE A 512 32.19 -18.84 16.58
N GLY A 513 32.66 -19.58 17.55
CA GLY A 513 33.12 -19.04 18.83
C GLY A 513 34.35 -18.09 18.72
N GLN A 514 34.46 -17.26 17.70
CA GLN A 514 35.57 -16.31 17.56
C GLN A 514 35.24 -14.94 18.20
N LYS A 515 36.11 -14.58 19.16
CA LYS A 515 36.05 -13.37 19.99
C LYS A 515 36.28 -12.03 19.27
N ARG A 516 36.22 -11.94 17.96
CA ARG A 516 36.29 -10.68 17.22
C ARG A 516 35.08 -10.58 16.28
N ALA A 517 34.22 -9.61 16.60
CA ALA A 517 33.18 -9.19 15.66
C ALA A 517 33.82 -8.84 14.32
N PRO A 518 33.39 -9.46 13.21
CA PRO A 518 33.88 -9.09 11.91
C PRO A 518 33.51 -7.64 11.64
N LYS A 519 34.41 -6.88 11.02
CA LYS A 519 34.04 -5.59 10.46
C LYS A 519 32.98 -5.85 9.38
N SER A 520 31.75 -5.46 9.63
CA SER A 520 30.72 -5.51 8.62
C SER A 520 31.21 -4.73 7.40
N SER A 521 31.13 -5.34 6.22
CA SER A 521 31.50 -4.70 4.97
C SER A 521 30.27 -4.12 4.25
N PHE A 522 29.09 -4.29 4.83
CA PHE A 522 27.83 -3.83 4.26
C PHE A 522 27.32 -2.59 4.99
N SER A 523 26.66 -1.71 4.23
CA SER A 523 25.93 -0.59 4.80
C SER A 523 24.57 -1.02 5.34
N LEU A 524 23.98 -0.23 6.25
CA LEU A 524 22.62 -0.44 6.72
C LEU A 524 21.60 -0.51 5.57
N ALA A 525 21.78 0.31 4.52
CA ALA A 525 20.92 0.29 3.35
C ALA A 525 21.04 -1.02 2.55
N GLN A 526 22.25 -1.58 2.43
CA GLN A 526 22.47 -2.86 1.75
C GLN A 526 21.88 -4.04 2.53
N THR A 527 22.08 -4.06 3.85
CA THR A 527 21.49 -5.10 4.71
C THR A 527 19.96 -4.99 4.72
N MET A 528 19.40 -3.76 4.70
CA MET A 528 17.95 -3.55 4.61
C MET A 528 17.37 -4.13 3.30
N ARG A 529 18.00 -3.86 2.15
CA ARG A 529 17.58 -4.45 0.86
C ARG A 529 17.64 -5.98 0.89
N ALA A 530 18.67 -6.57 1.48
CA ALA A 530 18.75 -8.02 1.63
C ALA A 530 17.63 -8.60 2.50
N ILE A 531 17.24 -7.90 3.58
CA ILE A 531 16.10 -8.29 4.40
C ILE A 531 14.81 -8.23 3.57
N GLU A 532 14.58 -7.14 2.83
CA GLU A 532 13.41 -6.96 1.98
C GLU A 532 13.31 -8.09 0.94
N ASP A 533 14.40 -8.45 0.28
CA ASP A 533 14.45 -9.53 -0.71
C ASP A 533 14.12 -10.89 -0.11
N VAL A 534 14.71 -11.23 1.04
CA VAL A 534 14.44 -12.52 1.69
C VAL A 534 13.03 -12.58 2.27
N VAL A 535 12.56 -11.50 2.90
CA VAL A 535 11.19 -11.42 3.41
C VAL A 535 10.19 -11.49 2.26
N SER A 536 10.46 -10.86 1.12
CA SER A 536 9.63 -10.98 -0.08
C SER A 536 9.53 -12.43 -0.56
N ARG A 537 10.63 -13.19 -0.53
CA ARG A 537 10.61 -14.63 -0.84
C ARG A 537 9.79 -15.44 0.16
N VAL A 538 9.89 -15.14 1.47
CA VAL A 538 9.07 -15.77 2.51
C VAL A 538 7.59 -15.50 2.26
N ILE A 539 7.24 -14.24 1.95
CA ILE A 539 5.85 -13.81 1.73
C ILE A 539 5.27 -14.41 0.44
N ASN A 540 6.07 -14.53 -0.63
CA ASN A 540 5.60 -15.02 -1.93
C ASN A 540 5.55 -16.56 -2.01
N ALA A 541 6.29 -17.28 -1.18
CA ALA A 541 6.32 -18.75 -1.22
C ALA A 541 4.93 -19.42 -1.06
N PRO A 542 4.05 -18.96 -0.16
CA PRO A 542 2.67 -19.45 -0.10
C PRO A 542 1.89 -19.23 -1.39
N ALA A 543 2.03 -18.06 -2.00
CA ALA A 543 1.33 -17.72 -3.23
C ALA A 543 1.75 -18.66 -4.39
N GLU A 544 3.04 -18.96 -4.51
CA GLU A 544 3.55 -19.88 -5.54
C GLU A 544 2.98 -21.29 -5.37
N LEU A 545 2.94 -21.82 -4.14
CA LEU A 545 2.37 -23.11 -3.86
C LEU A 545 0.87 -23.15 -4.12
N ILE A 546 0.11 -22.20 -3.57
CA ILE A 546 -1.34 -22.11 -3.76
C ILE A 546 -1.66 -22.01 -5.26
N GLN A 547 -0.93 -21.18 -5.99
CA GLN A 547 -1.09 -21.04 -7.44
C GLN A 547 -0.87 -22.36 -8.18
N SER A 548 0.06 -23.19 -7.74
CA SER A 548 0.34 -24.51 -8.35
C SER A 548 -0.73 -25.55 -8.03
N LYS A 549 -1.40 -25.44 -6.89
CA LYS A 549 -2.44 -26.38 -6.43
C LYS A 549 -3.82 -26.01 -6.99
N CYS A 550 -4.12 -24.72 -7.14
CA CYS A 550 -5.40 -24.26 -7.68
C CYS A 550 -5.35 -24.23 -9.22
N ARG A 551 -6.39 -24.74 -9.86
CA ARG A 551 -6.43 -24.84 -11.33
C ARG A 551 -7.75 -24.35 -11.89
N TRP A 552 -7.67 -23.63 -13.02
CA TRP A 552 -8.85 -23.31 -13.81
C TRP A 552 -9.36 -24.53 -14.56
N MET A 553 -10.67 -24.73 -14.51
CA MET A 553 -11.38 -25.77 -15.23
C MET A 553 -12.52 -25.14 -16.02
N VAL A 554 -12.76 -25.68 -17.21
CA VAL A 554 -13.91 -25.29 -18.04
C VAL A 554 -15.01 -26.33 -17.81
N ASP A 555 -16.16 -25.91 -17.27
CA ASP A 555 -17.24 -26.83 -16.90
C ASP A 555 -18.06 -27.27 -18.11
N ALA A 556 -18.61 -26.31 -18.84
CA ALA A 556 -19.45 -26.62 -19.99
C ALA A 556 -19.45 -25.45 -20.98
N PRO A 557 -19.42 -25.74 -22.28
CA PRO A 557 -19.68 -24.75 -23.31
C PRO A 557 -21.13 -24.27 -23.19
N ILE A 558 -21.33 -22.96 -23.30
CA ILE A 558 -22.69 -22.40 -23.38
C ILE A 558 -23.17 -22.64 -24.81
N ALA A 559 -24.24 -23.44 -24.94
CA ALA A 559 -24.66 -24.07 -26.18
C ALA A 559 -25.23 -23.15 -27.30
N GLU A 560 -25.08 -21.83 -27.18
CA GLU A 560 -25.58 -20.89 -28.20
C GLU A 560 -24.43 -20.25 -28.97
N PRO A 561 -24.26 -20.61 -30.28
CA PRO A 561 -23.13 -20.14 -31.08
C PRO A 561 -23.20 -18.66 -31.49
N ALA A 562 -24.30 -17.97 -31.27
CA ALA A 562 -24.49 -16.61 -31.77
C ALA A 562 -23.96 -15.48 -30.88
N VAL A 563 -23.44 -15.76 -29.68
CA VAL A 563 -23.30 -14.76 -28.62
C VAL A 563 -21.87 -14.55 -28.13
N ALA A 564 -20.93 -14.92 -28.92
CA ALA A 564 -19.51 -14.89 -28.59
C ALA A 564 -18.88 -13.52 -28.38
N SER A 565 -19.54 -12.45 -28.66
CA SER A 565 -18.84 -11.20 -28.80
C SER A 565 -18.97 -10.20 -27.66
N MET A 566 -19.83 -10.33 -26.68
CA MET A 566 -19.86 -9.31 -25.58
C MET A 566 -20.82 -9.64 -24.44
N PHE A 567 -20.39 -10.45 -23.48
CA PHE A 567 -20.97 -10.35 -22.15
C PHE A 567 -20.47 -9.06 -21.47
N SER A 568 -21.37 -8.19 -21.10
CA SER A 568 -20.96 -6.96 -20.42
C SER A 568 -20.83 -7.17 -18.90
N ASN A 569 -21.64 -8.04 -18.30
CA ASN A 569 -21.64 -8.34 -16.88
C ASN A 569 -22.13 -9.76 -16.60
N ALA A 570 -21.39 -10.50 -15.74
CA ALA A 570 -21.88 -11.69 -15.07
C ALA A 570 -21.63 -11.51 -13.58
N ARG A 571 -22.63 -11.79 -12.75
CA ARG A 571 -22.51 -11.72 -11.28
C ARG A 571 -23.33 -12.81 -10.65
N THR A 572 -22.88 -13.28 -9.47
CA THR A 572 -23.62 -14.32 -8.75
C THR A 572 -24.78 -13.72 -8.01
N LEU A 573 -25.88 -14.41 -8.12
CA LEU A 573 -26.98 -14.37 -7.20
C LEU A 573 -26.77 -15.46 -6.13
N GLU A 574 -27.40 -15.36 -4.97
CA GLU A 574 -27.30 -16.38 -3.92
C GLU A 574 -27.65 -17.78 -4.45
N LYS A 575 -27.13 -18.82 -3.82
CA LYS A 575 -27.38 -20.24 -4.11
C LYS A 575 -26.88 -20.75 -5.47
N ARG A 576 -25.72 -20.25 -5.96
CA ARG A 576 -25.10 -20.66 -7.23
C ARG A 576 -25.85 -20.21 -8.48
N ASP A 577 -26.71 -19.23 -8.36
CA ASP A 577 -27.31 -18.59 -9.53
C ASP A 577 -26.36 -17.49 -10.03
N CYS A 578 -26.14 -17.41 -11.32
CA CYS A 578 -25.45 -16.29 -11.94
C CYS A 578 -26.31 -15.75 -13.08
N PHE A 579 -26.20 -14.48 -13.36
CA PHE A 579 -26.84 -13.89 -14.52
C PHE A 579 -25.80 -13.32 -15.49
N ARG A 580 -26.17 -13.25 -16.74
CA ARG A 580 -25.39 -12.60 -17.78
C ARG A 580 -26.29 -11.75 -18.66
N ILE A 581 -25.73 -10.70 -19.22
CA ILE A 581 -26.38 -9.88 -20.22
C ILE A 581 -25.85 -10.33 -21.59
N ASP A 582 -26.74 -10.61 -22.51
CA ASP A 582 -26.43 -10.98 -23.87
C ASP A 582 -25.64 -9.88 -24.63
N ALA A 583 -24.92 -10.26 -25.68
CA ALA A 583 -24.17 -9.35 -26.56
C ALA A 583 -25.07 -8.35 -27.28
N SER A 584 -26.24 -8.78 -27.72
CA SER A 584 -27.27 -7.91 -28.29
C SER A 584 -27.83 -6.94 -27.23
N ARG A 585 -27.60 -7.23 -25.94
CA ARG A 585 -28.19 -6.54 -24.78
C ARG A 585 -29.73 -6.61 -24.74
N GLU A 586 -30.31 -7.58 -25.44
CA GLU A 586 -31.75 -7.79 -25.52
C GLU A 586 -32.26 -8.85 -24.54
N CYS A 587 -31.35 -9.59 -23.92
CA CYS A 587 -31.71 -10.64 -22.97
C CYS A 587 -30.82 -10.62 -21.71
N VAL A 588 -31.43 -11.00 -20.60
CA VAL A 588 -30.73 -11.38 -19.37
C VAL A 588 -30.91 -12.89 -19.21
N HIS A 589 -29.80 -13.60 -19.23
CA HIS A 589 -29.78 -15.04 -18.99
C HIS A 589 -29.45 -15.31 -17.53
N ILE A 590 -30.28 -16.08 -16.85
CA ILE A 590 -30.10 -16.48 -15.48
C ILE A 590 -29.73 -17.97 -15.50
N HIS A 591 -28.55 -18.29 -15.00
CA HIS A 591 -28.02 -19.64 -14.97
C HIS A 591 -28.07 -20.17 -13.55
N ARG A 592 -28.62 -21.38 -13.41
CA ARG A 592 -28.66 -22.10 -12.12
C ARG A 592 -27.89 -23.40 -12.24
N VAL A 593 -26.92 -23.61 -11.37
CA VAL A 593 -26.17 -24.86 -11.29
C VAL A 593 -27.00 -25.89 -10.55
N VAL A 594 -27.34 -26.98 -11.23
CA VAL A 594 -28.10 -28.13 -10.67
C VAL A 594 -27.19 -29.33 -10.75
N ASP A 595 -27.11 -30.11 -9.65
CA ASP A 595 -26.34 -31.36 -9.56
C ASP A 595 -24.83 -31.22 -9.90
N GLY A 596 -24.23 -30.08 -9.55
CA GLY A 596 -22.79 -29.85 -9.68
C GLY A 596 -22.25 -29.65 -11.09
N SER A 597 -22.98 -30.03 -12.12
CA SER A 597 -22.51 -29.94 -13.51
C SER A 597 -23.56 -29.52 -14.55
N ARG A 598 -24.83 -29.50 -14.19
CA ARG A 598 -25.91 -29.12 -15.13
C ARG A 598 -26.31 -27.67 -14.91
N VAL A 599 -26.19 -26.89 -15.96
CA VAL A 599 -26.64 -25.50 -15.98
C VAL A 599 -28.05 -25.45 -16.56
N ARG A 600 -29.02 -24.99 -15.76
CA ARG A 600 -30.35 -24.62 -16.25
C ARG A 600 -30.39 -23.13 -16.49
N VAL A 601 -31.02 -22.71 -17.56
CA VAL A 601 -31.06 -21.31 -18.01
C VAL A 601 -32.48 -20.82 -18.08
N ALA A 602 -32.76 -19.70 -17.42
CA ALA A 602 -33.94 -18.89 -17.70
C ALA A 602 -33.50 -17.67 -18.52
N THR A 603 -34.25 -17.30 -19.54
CA THR A 603 -33.94 -16.15 -20.39
C THR A 603 -35.03 -15.12 -20.24
N VAL A 604 -34.68 -13.93 -19.75
CA VAL A 604 -35.58 -12.79 -19.71
C VAL A 604 -35.27 -11.87 -20.89
N SER A 605 -36.19 -11.81 -21.88
CA SER A 605 -36.07 -10.98 -23.05
C SER A 605 -36.63 -9.57 -22.76
N THR A 606 -35.94 -8.58 -23.29
CA THR A 606 -36.35 -7.18 -23.23
C THR A 606 -36.65 -6.66 -24.64
N PRO A 607 -37.84 -7.00 -25.21
CA PRO A 607 -38.19 -6.62 -26.57
C PRO A 607 -38.22 -5.09 -26.71
N ASN A 608 -37.56 -4.57 -27.73
CA ASN A 608 -37.40 -3.14 -28.02
C ASN A 608 -36.55 -2.33 -27.02
N GLU A 609 -35.87 -2.99 -26.08
CA GLU A 609 -34.99 -2.33 -25.10
C GLU A 609 -33.62 -3.03 -25.04
N HIS A 610 -32.62 -2.28 -24.63
CA HIS A 610 -31.29 -2.80 -24.34
C HIS A 610 -31.01 -2.76 -22.84
N VAL A 611 -30.44 -3.82 -22.31
CA VAL A 611 -29.93 -3.87 -20.95
C VAL A 611 -28.61 -3.11 -20.89
N VAL A 612 -28.58 -2.00 -20.17
CA VAL A 612 -27.38 -1.18 -19.97
C VAL A 612 -26.45 -1.82 -18.95
N ASP A 613 -27.00 -2.18 -17.80
CA ASP A 613 -26.34 -2.87 -16.71
C ASP A 613 -27.36 -3.59 -15.82
N ALA A 614 -26.89 -4.56 -15.05
CA ALA A 614 -27.70 -5.24 -14.05
C ALA A 614 -26.85 -5.58 -12.82
N GLN A 615 -27.47 -5.53 -11.65
CA GLN A 615 -26.81 -5.73 -10.37
C GLN A 615 -27.64 -6.65 -9.48
N PRO A 616 -27.01 -7.59 -8.76
CA PRO A 616 -27.72 -8.34 -7.74
C PRO A 616 -28.17 -7.39 -6.65
N TYR A 617 -29.36 -7.65 -6.10
CA TYR A 617 -29.94 -6.94 -4.98
C TYR A 617 -30.49 -7.96 -4.00
N LYS A 618 -30.52 -7.75 -2.73
CA LYS A 618 -30.94 -8.70 -1.70
C LYS A 618 -30.90 -10.19 -2.13
N LYS A 619 -31.46 -11.08 -1.38
CA LYS A 619 -31.42 -12.51 -1.67
C LYS A 619 -32.15 -12.87 -2.96
N GLY A 620 -31.39 -13.22 -4.00
CA GLY A 620 -31.97 -13.71 -5.25
C GLY A 620 -32.58 -12.66 -6.18
N GLN A 621 -32.62 -11.41 -5.77
CA GLN A 621 -33.20 -10.32 -6.56
C GLN A 621 -32.20 -9.68 -7.52
N LEU A 622 -32.68 -9.14 -8.63
CA LEU A 622 -31.87 -8.49 -9.67
C LEU A 622 -32.46 -7.13 -10.03
N VAL A 623 -31.64 -6.10 -9.98
CA VAL A 623 -31.99 -4.78 -10.50
C VAL A 623 -31.36 -4.62 -11.88
N ALA A 624 -32.16 -4.29 -12.88
CA ALA A 624 -31.71 -4.08 -14.25
C ALA A 624 -32.03 -2.65 -14.73
N LEU A 625 -31.07 -2.08 -15.44
CA LEU A 625 -31.19 -0.77 -16.09
C LEU A 625 -31.41 -0.98 -17.58
N LEU A 626 -32.58 -0.61 -18.08
CA LEU A 626 -33.01 -0.78 -19.45
C LEU A 626 -33.06 0.56 -20.19
N LYS A 627 -32.66 0.58 -21.45
CA LYS A 627 -32.82 1.73 -22.36
C LYS A 627 -33.57 1.35 -23.62
N PRO A 628 -34.38 2.23 -24.20
CA PRO A 628 -35.05 1.95 -25.45
C PRO A 628 -34.04 1.73 -26.59
N ARG A 629 -34.38 0.81 -27.52
CA ARG A 629 -33.56 0.52 -28.70
C ARG A 629 -33.53 1.70 -29.65
N ASP A 630 -34.68 2.33 -29.86
CA ASP A 630 -34.84 3.51 -30.70
C ASP A 630 -35.01 4.76 -29.81
N ALA A 631 -34.00 5.63 -29.81
CA ALA A 631 -34.06 6.91 -29.08
C ALA A 631 -35.17 7.84 -29.58
N THR A 632 -35.72 7.60 -30.79
CA THR A 632 -36.80 8.37 -31.42
C THR A 632 -38.20 7.89 -31.02
N SER A 633 -38.31 6.74 -30.36
CA SER A 633 -39.61 6.13 -30.02
C SER A 633 -40.38 6.89 -28.93
N GLY A 634 -39.80 7.90 -28.30
CA GLY A 634 -40.41 8.62 -27.17
C GLY A 634 -40.47 7.80 -25.87
N GLN A 635 -40.02 6.54 -25.92
CA GLN A 635 -39.91 5.73 -24.70
C GLN A 635 -38.71 6.19 -23.85
N LYS A 636 -38.88 6.18 -22.53
CA LYS A 636 -37.84 6.53 -21.59
C LYS A 636 -37.13 5.27 -21.12
N ALA A 637 -35.85 5.40 -20.76
CA ALA A 637 -35.15 4.35 -20.05
C ALA A 637 -35.82 4.06 -18.71
N ARG A 638 -35.69 2.84 -18.20
CA ARG A 638 -36.31 2.43 -16.94
C ARG A 638 -35.39 1.57 -16.08
N LEU A 639 -35.58 1.73 -14.78
CA LEU A 639 -35.00 0.85 -13.76
C LEU A 639 -36.05 -0.20 -13.41
N VAL A 640 -35.66 -1.48 -13.36
CA VAL A 640 -36.57 -2.61 -13.13
C VAL A 640 -36.00 -3.49 -12.05
N LEU A 641 -36.86 -3.96 -11.13
CA LEU A 641 -36.50 -4.94 -10.11
C LEU A 641 -37.20 -6.30 -10.43
N LEU A 642 -36.39 -7.32 -10.60
CA LEU A 642 -36.83 -8.71 -10.59
C LEU A 642 -36.72 -9.20 -9.13
N ASP A 643 -37.85 -9.30 -8.46
CA ASP A 643 -37.91 -9.74 -7.07
C ASP A 643 -37.78 -11.29 -6.93
N ASP A 644 -37.77 -11.78 -5.70
CA ASP A 644 -37.56 -13.22 -5.40
C ASP A 644 -38.72 -14.07 -5.94
N ASP A 645 -39.92 -13.57 -5.93
CA ASP A 645 -41.10 -14.27 -6.45
C ASP A 645 -41.01 -14.45 -7.97
N VAL A 646 -40.65 -13.41 -8.68
CA VAL A 646 -40.43 -13.46 -10.13
C VAL A 646 -39.26 -14.38 -10.46
N MET A 647 -38.15 -14.25 -9.75
CA MET A 647 -36.94 -15.06 -9.98
C MET A 647 -37.18 -16.56 -9.74
N THR A 648 -38.02 -16.90 -8.75
CA THR A 648 -38.38 -18.30 -8.47
C THR A 648 -39.39 -18.87 -9.45
N ALA A 649 -40.24 -18.02 -10.02
CA ALA A 649 -41.25 -18.42 -11.01
C ALA A 649 -40.68 -18.60 -12.42
N LEU A 650 -39.45 -18.11 -12.68
CA LEU A 650 -38.84 -18.24 -14.01
C LEU A 650 -38.65 -19.72 -14.40
N PRO A 651 -39.09 -20.10 -15.59
CA PRO A 651 -38.86 -21.45 -16.10
C PRO A 651 -37.38 -21.69 -16.39
N LEU A 652 -36.82 -22.76 -15.86
CA LEU A 652 -35.40 -23.14 -16.02
C LEU A 652 -35.23 -24.21 -17.13
N ASP A 653 -36.07 -24.19 -18.13
CA ASP A 653 -36.11 -25.14 -19.28
C ASP A 653 -35.51 -24.56 -20.58
N GLY A 654 -34.95 -23.35 -20.51
CA GLY A 654 -34.43 -22.62 -21.65
C GLY A 654 -35.48 -21.78 -22.38
N SER A 655 -36.73 -21.75 -21.90
CA SER A 655 -37.77 -20.90 -22.45
C SER A 655 -37.48 -19.43 -22.25
N VAL A 656 -37.94 -18.59 -23.20
CA VAL A 656 -37.77 -17.13 -23.15
C VAL A 656 -38.99 -16.49 -22.54
N VAL A 657 -38.85 -15.71 -21.50
CA VAL A 657 -39.91 -14.93 -20.85
C VAL A 657 -39.71 -13.46 -21.18
N GLU A 658 -40.72 -12.78 -21.68
CA GLU A 658 -40.64 -11.34 -21.93
C GLU A 658 -40.75 -10.56 -20.61
N VAL A 659 -39.87 -9.58 -20.41
CA VAL A 659 -39.87 -8.70 -19.23
C VAL A 659 -41.21 -7.98 -19.04
N ASN A 660 -41.88 -7.64 -20.16
CA ASN A 660 -43.17 -6.95 -20.12
C ASN A 660 -44.34 -7.85 -19.73
N SER A 661 -44.17 -9.20 -19.76
CA SER A 661 -45.17 -10.15 -19.26
C SER A 661 -45.12 -10.39 -17.76
N LEU A 662 -44.11 -9.82 -17.08
CA LEU A 662 -43.90 -9.96 -15.64
C LEU A 662 -44.46 -8.75 -14.89
N GLU A 663 -45.04 -9.00 -13.74
CA GLU A 663 -45.46 -7.92 -12.83
C GLU A 663 -44.25 -7.44 -12.05
N LEU A 664 -43.58 -6.41 -12.57
CA LEU A 664 -42.32 -5.90 -12.03
C LEU A 664 -42.51 -4.51 -11.41
N ARG A 665 -41.77 -4.26 -10.35
CA ARG A 665 -41.55 -2.90 -9.87
C ARG A 665 -40.60 -2.20 -10.83
N GLN A 666 -41.00 -1.01 -11.29
CA GLN A 666 -40.23 -0.27 -12.30
C GLN A 666 -40.37 1.23 -12.16
N ARG A 667 -39.33 1.97 -12.57
CA ARG A 667 -39.32 3.43 -12.64
C ARG A 667 -38.81 3.91 -13.98
N ALA A 668 -39.57 4.76 -14.65
CA ALA A 668 -39.11 5.48 -15.83
C ALA A 668 -38.09 6.56 -15.43
N LEU A 669 -36.97 6.59 -16.15
CA LEU A 669 -35.92 7.57 -15.95
C LEU A 669 -36.15 8.82 -16.80
N PRO A 670 -35.69 10.00 -16.37
CA PRO A 670 -35.84 11.22 -17.19
C PRO A 670 -34.95 11.20 -18.45
N SER A 671 -33.93 10.36 -18.48
CA SER A 671 -33.01 10.20 -19.62
C SER A 671 -33.36 9.02 -20.49
N VAL A 672 -33.08 9.17 -21.79
CA VAL A 672 -33.20 8.07 -22.77
C VAL A 672 -31.94 7.20 -22.81
N GLU A 673 -30.77 7.76 -22.44
CA GLU A 673 -29.47 7.08 -22.52
C GLU A 673 -28.72 7.08 -21.18
N PRO A 674 -29.13 6.26 -20.22
CA PRO A 674 -28.36 6.07 -19.00
C PRO A 674 -27.08 5.30 -19.29
N LEU A 675 -26.06 5.46 -18.44
CA LEU A 675 -24.74 4.88 -18.56
C LEU A 675 -24.48 3.84 -17.47
N ALA A 676 -23.69 2.82 -17.81
CA ALA A 676 -23.09 1.93 -16.84
C ALA A 676 -21.92 2.65 -16.11
N PRO A 677 -21.57 2.25 -14.87
CA PRO A 677 -22.17 1.17 -14.10
C PRO A 677 -23.40 1.62 -13.30
N LEU A 678 -24.31 0.69 -13.04
CA LEU A 678 -25.33 0.79 -11.99
C LEU A 678 -24.69 0.41 -10.65
N ALA A 679 -24.91 1.19 -9.60
CA ALA A 679 -24.47 0.84 -8.25
C ALA A 679 -25.66 0.64 -7.31
N VAL A 680 -25.69 -0.50 -6.60
CA VAL A 680 -26.79 -0.87 -5.71
C VAL A 680 -26.27 -1.13 -4.31
N SER A 681 -26.97 -0.59 -3.30
CA SER A 681 -26.68 -0.83 -1.90
C SER A 681 -27.71 -1.83 -1.32
N HIS A 682 -27.23 -3.06 -1.07
CA HIS A 682 -28.09 -4.13 -0.54
C HIS A 682 -28.70 -3.83 0.85
N LYS A 683 -27.93 -3.15 1.70
CA LYS A 683 -28.37 -2.85 3.08
C LYS A 683 -29.28 -1.63 3.18
N ARG A 684 -29.16 -0.70 2.25
CA ARG A 684 -29.88 0.57 2.28
C ARG A 684 -31.05 0.64 1.33
N GLY A 685 -31.22 -0.39 0.49
CA GLY A 685 -32.29 -0.39 -0.49
C GLY A 685 -32.13 0.68 -1.58
N LEU A 686 -30.92 1.15 -1.85
CA LEU A 686 -30.68 2.29 -2.75
C LEU A 686 -30.01 1.86 -4.05
N GLY A 687 -30.48 2.44 -5.16
CA GLY A 687 -29.85 2.34 -6.47
C GLY A 687 -29.31 3.70 -6.93
N ALA A 688 -28.05 3.73 -7.41
CA ALA A 688 -27.46 4.92 -8.03
C ALA A 688 -27.28 4.67 -9.53
N VAL A 689 -27.86 5.55 -10.33
CA VAL A 689 -27.88 5.48 -11.81
C VAL A 689 -27.16 6.68 -12.39
N LEU A 690 -26.22 6.44 -13.29
CA LEU A 690 -25.64 7.48 -14.13
C LEU A 690 -26.59 7.81 -15.28
N VAL A 691 -27.39 8.84 -15.12
CA VAL A 691 -28.33 9.32 -16.15
C VAL A 691 -27.58 9.96 -17.33
N SER A 692 -26.41 10.53 -17.03
CA SER A 692 -25.40 10.96 -18.00
C SER A 692 -24.03 10.89 -17.33
N SER A 693 -22.95 11.05 -18.09
CA SER A 693 -21.60 11.06 -17.52
C SER A 693 -21.39 12.12 -16.39
N ALA A 694 -22.23 13.15 -16.36
CA ALA A 694 -22.15 14.26 -15.39
C ALA A 694 -23.38 14.37 -14.47
N ARG A 695 -24.25 13.35 -14.41
CA ARG A 695 -25.46 13.39 -13.59
C ARG A 695 -25.79 12.02 -13.02
N VAL A 696 -25.95 11.98 -11.70
CA VAL A 696 -26.31 10.78 -10.93
C VAL A 696 -27.71 10.98 -10.32
N GLN A 697 -28.54 9.94 -10.41
CA GLN A 697 -29.81 9.88 -9.70
C GLN A 697 -29.79 8.70 -8.72
N LEU A 698 -30.30 8.96 -7.51
CA LEU A 698 -30.45 7.98 -6.45
C LEU A 698 -31.92 7.62 -6.31
N TYR A 699 -32.20 6.32 -6.30
CA TYR A 699 -33.54 5.76 -6.16
C TYR A 699 -33.63 4.94 -4.91
N ASP A 700 -34.72 5.10 -4.15
CA ASP A 700 -35.10 4.18 -3.10
C ASP A 700 -35.78 2.96 -3.72
N LEU A 701 -35.20 1.78 -3.54
CA LEU A 701 -35.70 0.53 -4.10
C LEU A 701 -36.75 -0.14 -3.18
N GLU A 702 -36.95 0.40 -1.97
CA GLU A 702 -37.88 -0.13 -0.96
C GLU A 702 -39.14 0.73 -0.83
N ASP A 703 -39.00 2.05 -0.92
CA ASP A 703 -40.15 2.95 -0.88
C ASP A 703 -40.90 2.96 -2.22
N ASP A 704 -42.20 2.82 -2.14
CA ASP A 704 -43.11 3.04 -3.25
C ASP A 704 -43.55 4.51 -3.25
N GLU A 705 -43.43 5.23 -4.38
CA GLU A 705 -44.15 6.45 -4.56
C GLU A 705 -45.65 6.12 -4.54
N GLU A 706 -46.36 6.56 -3.51
CA GLU A 706 -47.83 6.67 -3.56
C GLU A 706 -48.12 7.61 -4.74
N GLU A 707 -48.82 7.12 -5.79
CA GLU A 707 -49.36 7.98 -6.83
C GLU A 707 -50.28 8.97 -6.11
N GLU A 708 -49.83 10.21 -5.87
CA GLU A 708 -50.73 11.31 -5.57
C GLU A 708 -51.67 11.39 -6.77
N GLU A 709 -52.88 10.85 -6.62
CA GLU A 709 -53.96 11.10 -7.54
C GLU A 709 -54.16 12.63 -7.55
N GLU A 710 -53.69 13.28 -8.63
CA GLU A 710 -54.06 14.65 -8.95
C GLU A 710 -55.61 14.70 -9.05
N GLU A 711 -56.29 15.21 -8.01
CA GLU A 711 -57.69 15.66 -8.05
C GLU A 711 -57.82 16.88 -8.98
#